data_3de446c6477ab80978750f04da26392c
#
_entry.id   3de446c6477ab80978750f04da26392c
#
_cell.length_a   1.000
_cell.length_b   1.000
_cell.length_c   1.000
_cell.angle_alpha   90.00
_cell.angle_beta   90.00
_cell.angle_gamma   90.00
#
_symmetry.space_group_name_H-M   'P 1'
#
loop_
_entity.id
_entity.type
_entity.pdbx_description
1 polymer ?
#
loop_
_entity_poly.entity_id
_entity_poly.type
_entity_poly.pdbx_seq_one_letter_code
_entity_poly.pdbx_strand_id
1 'polypeptide(L)'
;MVLMTFADGRIKVACVGNSVTWGYGLTNREADCYPVQLQRMLGDKYDVRNFGHSGSTLLSHGHRPYIDQKEYKEALAFKADRVIIHLGLNDTDPRNWSEYAEEFNSNYIELVNSFRKVNPKAQIWVCLMSPIFERHPRFESGTRDWHSLIQQHIKQVAMAENLPLIDLYTPLHNRPDLFADALHPNAEGVKIIAETVYKAMTGNYGGLSLAPLYTDGMVMQRNEPIIFRGSANAKTVVKVSFDGQNQSTTAADDGTWSVNFPARKAGGPYKAIVAAGKERLTLKDIYVGEVWLCSGQSNMELPISAVQSGKQDLTEAGSQPLIHLFNMSTRYPTNAVSWSEAVCDSVNRHQLMRVGPWRNCSAESLSGFSAVAYHFAKSLADSLQVPIGVICNAVGGTTTESWIDRSTLEKDFPAILRDWYHGDFGMKWARERALQNIANSKNPLQQHPYAPAYMFETAMTPLLGYTLKGIVWYQGESNAHNIELHERLFPLLENSWRNFFQQKKMPFYLVQLSSLNRRSWPRFRDSQRRMALGLEHTWMTVTSDLGDSLDVHYTNKKPVGERLAMQVLHHSYGHDIVSEGPVIERVESVDGDLLLTFSNAKELHFTGNRLIGFELAGADGIYHEAQATIENSYQVRVSCGLVVAHPVSVRYGWQPFTRANLVNEKGLPCSTFETAEHRF
;
A
#
# COMPACT_ATOMS: atom_id res chain seq x y z
N MET A 1 0.48 29.56 -62.45
CA MET A 1 -0.36 29.40 -61.24
C MET A 1 0.56 29.01 -60.09
N VAL A 2 1.04 30.02 -59.34
CA VAL A 2 1.98 29.84 -58.26
C VAL A 2 1.18 29.35 -57.07
N LEU A 3 1.38 28.10 -56.67
CA LEU A 3 0.87 27.57 -55.38
C LEU A 3 1.62 28.28 -54.25
N MET A 4 1.01 29.34 -53.72
CA MET A 4 1.41 29.86 -52.40
C MET A 4 1.11 28.78 -51.35
N THR A 5 2.14 28.10 -50.89
CA THR A 5 2.10 27.33 -49.67
C THR A 5 1.92 28.32 -48.52
N PHE A 6 0.71 28.47 -48.02
CA PHE A 6 0.49 29.11 -46.73
C PHE A 6 1.32 28.36 -45.69
N ALA A 7 2.26 29.03 -45.06
CA ALA A 7 2.92 28.50 -43.88
C ALA A 7 1.82 28.25 -42.81
N ASP A 8 1.52 27.01 -42.59
CA ASP A 8 0.55 26.60 -41.57
C ASP A 8 1.10 27.06 -40.20
N GLY A 9 0.51 28.10 -39.63
CA GLY A 9 0.95 28.73 -38.39
C GLY A 9 0.72 27.84 -37.12
N ARG A 10 0.42 26.56 -37.34
CA ARG A 10 0.22 25.60 -36.23
C ARG A 10 1.55 25.19 -35.60
N ILE A 11 1.51 24.95 -34.30
CA ILE A 11 2.63 24.41 -33.53
C ILE A 11 2.79 22.92 -33.87
N LYS A 12 3.93 22.56 -34.43
CA LYS A 12 4.24 21.18 -34.85
C LYS A 12 4.71 20.34 -33.69
N VAL A 13 4.07 19.19 -33.47
CA VAL A 13 4.42 18.23 -32.40
C VAL A 13 4.79 16.89 -33.02
N ALA A 14 6.02 16.44 -32.81
CA ALA A 14 6.48 15.12 -33.21
C ALA A 14 6.42 14.13 -32.02
N CYS A 15 5.61 13.07 -32.15
CA CYS A 15 5.60 11.95 -31.21
C CYS A 15 6.52 10.86 -31.75
N VAL A 16 7.71 10.79 -31.20
CA VAL A 16 8.80 9.86 -31.56
C VAL A 16 8.78 8.68 -30.62
N GLY A 17 8.89 7.45 -31.15
CA GLY A 17 8.90 6.29 -30.26
C GLY A 17 8.79 4.93 -30.96
N ASN A 18 8.44 3.95 -30.16
CA ASN A 18 8.33 2.54 -30.55
C ASN A 18 6.86 2.13 -30.86
N SER A 19 6.54 0.84 -30.63
CA SER A 19 5.21 0.25 -30.85
C SER A 19 4.10 0.93 -30.03
N VAL A 20 4.39 1.41 -28.83
CA VAL A 20 3.40 2.12 -27.98
C VAL A 20 3.03 3.46 -28.63
N THR A 21 4.01 4.20 -29.15
CA THR A 21 3.75 5.44 -29.90
C THR A 21 3.06 5.16 -31.22
N TRP A 22 3.47 4.10 -31.93
CA TRP A 22 2.83 3.67 -33.17
C TRP A 22 1.36 3.31 -32.95
N GLY A 23 1.02 2.69 -31.81
CA GLY A 23 -0.33 2.22 -31.46
C GLY A 23 -0.53 0.74 -31.77
N TYR A 24 0.47 -0.10 -31.48
CA TYR A 24 0.38 -1.54 -31.67
C TYR A 24 -0.72 -2.15 -30.79
N GLY A 25 -1.48 -3.12 -31.34
CA GLY A 25 -2.54 -3.82 -30.63
C GLY A 25 -3.87 -3.07 -30.53
N LEU A 26 -3.95 -1.81 -30.99
CA LEU A 26 -5.19 -1.05 -31.00
C LEU A 26 -6.09 -1.49 -32.17
N THR A 27 -7.37 -1.74 -31.88
CA THR A 27 -8.38 -2.13 -32.89
C THR A 27 -8.58 -1.03 -33.91
N ASN A 28 -8.58 0.23 -33.49
CA ASN A 28 -8.72 1.40 -34.37
C ASN A 28 -7.54 2.36 -34.15
N ARG A 29 -6.35 1.95 -34.63
CA ARG A 29 -5.12 2.70 -34.46
C ARG A 29 -5.24 4.16 -34.93
N GLU A 30 -5.87 4.39 -36.08
CA GLU A 30 -5.99 5.73 -36.70
C GLU A 30 -6.86 6.68 -35.84
N ALA A 31 -7.71 6.17 -34.98
CA ALA A 31 -8.52 6.98 -34.07
C ALA A 31 -7.96 6.99 -32.65
N ASP A 32 -7.30 5.91 -32.20
CA ASP A 32 -7.09 5.68 -30.77
C ASP A 32 -5.63 5.77 -30.31
N CYS A 33 -4.62 5.79 -31.23
CA CYS A 33 -3.23 5.95 -30.77
C CYS A 33 -3.03 7.28 -30.04
N TYR A 34 -2.09 7.32 -29.07
CA TYR A 34 -1.96 8.49 -28.20
C TYR A 34 -1.66 9.81 -28.95
N PRO A 35 -0.89 9.84 -30.07
CA PRO A 35 -0.70 11.08 -30.80
C PRO A 35 -1.98 11.69 -31.37
N VAL A 36 -2.92 10.83 -31.81
CA VAL A 36 -4.24 11.29 -32.30
C VAL A 36 -5.11 11.78 -31.15
N GLN A 37 -5.10 11.08 -30.00
CA GLN A 37 -5.82 11.54 -28.82
C GLN A 37 -5.22 12.86 -28.29
N LEU A 38 -3.90 13.01 -28.30
CA LEU A 38 -3.21 14.24 -27.94
C LEU A 38 -3.59 15.40 -28.87
N GLN A 39 -3.68 15.15 -30.20
CA GLN A 39 -4.16 16.15 -31.16
C GLN A 39 -5.55 16.69 -30.80
N ARG A 40 -6.48 15.78 -30.43
CA ARG A 40 -7.85 16.18 -30.02
C ARG A 40 -7.83 17.06 -28.75
N MET A 41 -6.95 16.75 -27.79
CA MET A 41 -6.83 17.52 -26.55
C MET A 41 -6.19 18.88 -26.76
N LEU A 42 -5.21 18.99 -27.67
CA LEU A 42 -4.48 20.22 -27.96
C LEU A 42 -5.27 21.17 -28.92
N GLY A 43 -6.17 20.58 -29.75
CA GLY A 43 -7.00 21.32 -30.72
C GLY A 43 -6.25 21.80 -31.95
N ASP A 44 -6.92 22.65 -32.75
CA ASP A 44 -6.50 23.04 -34.13
C ASP A 44 -5.26 23.93 -34.19
N LYS A 45 -4.82 24.49 -33.09
CA LYS A 45 -3.56 25.28 -33.03
C LYS A 45 -2.31 24.40 -33.15
N TYR A 46 -2.45 23.09 -33.06
CA TYR A 46 -1.35 22.14 -33.13
C TYR A 46 -1.48 21.22 -34.35
N ASP A 47 -0.32 20.76 -34.88
CA ASP A 47 -0.21 19.67 -35.85
C ASP A 47 0.61 18.54 -35.19
N VAL A 48 -0.10 17.55 -34.62
CA VAL A 48 0.52 16.42 -33.90
C VAL A 48 0.67 15.24 -34.85
N ARG A 49 1.90 14.76 -35.04
CA ARG A 49 2.17 13.61 -35.89
C ARG A 49 2.82 12.45 -35.19
N ASN A 50 2.42 11.26 -35.60
CA ASN A 50 2.93 10.00 -35.10
C ASN A 50 4.15 9.56 -35.94
N PHE A 51 5.32 9.52 -35.30
CA PHE A 51 6.57 8.99 -35.84
C PHE A 51 7.05 7.78 -35.05
N GLY A 52 6.13 7.00 -34.49
CA GLY A 52 6.41 5.74 -33.84
C GLY A 52 6.70 4.63 -34.84
N HIS A 53 7.68 3.77 -34.57
CA HIS A 53 7.97 2.55 -35.35
C HIS A 53 8.04 1.34 -34.42
N SER A 54 7.21 0.31 -34.70
CA SER A 54 7.12 -0.88 -33.86
C SER A 54 8.45 -1.67 -33.79
N GLY A 55 8.86 -2.02 -32.57
CA GLY A 55 10.09 -2.79 -32.33
C GLY A 55 11.36 -1.95 -32.32
N SER A 56 11.30 -0.61 -32.50
CA SER A 56 12.48 0.22 -32.52
C SER A 56 13.17 0.32 -31.19
N THR A 57 14.51 0.23 -31.20
CA THR A 57 15.42 0.46 -30.10
C THR A 57 15.94 1.91 -30.13
N LEU A 58 16.33 2.43 -28.97
CA LEU A 58 17.12 3.65 -28.86
C LEU A 58 18.57 3.37 -29.27
N LEU A 59 19.12 2.23 -28.81
CA LEU A 59 20.48 1.79 -29.10
C LEU A 59 20.70 1.69 -30.59
N SER A 60 21.75 2.37 -31.10
CA SER A 60 22.10 2.43 -32.52
C SER A 60 22.61 1.10 -33.08
N HIS A 61 23.16 0.23 -32.24
CA HIS A 61 23.55 -1.14 -32.56
C HIS A 61 22.52 -2.19 -32.14
N GLY A 62 21.35 -1.76 -31.63
CA GLY A 62 20.25 -2.66 -31.30
C GLY A 62 19.71 -3.38 -32.53
N HIS A 63 18.87 -4.39 -32.32
CA HIS A 63 18.34 -5.23 -33.41
C HIS A 63 17.44 -4.45 -34.39
N ARG A 64 16.96 -3.25 -34.05
CA ARG A 64 16.13 -2.38 -34.89
C ARG A 64 16.28 -0.90 -34.49
N PRO A 65 17.41 -0.26 -34.77
CA PRO A 65 17.64 1.12 -34.37
C PRO A 65 16.58 2.09 -34.92
N TYR A 66 16.07 2.98 -34.08
CA TYR A 66 15.10 3.98 -34.52
C TYR A 66 15.68 4.94 -35.58
N ILE A 67 16.98 5.27 -35.46
CA ILE A 67 17.66 6.19 -36.38
C ILE A 67 17.75 5.66 -37.82
N ASP A 68 17.62 4.36 -38.04
CA ASP A 68 17.63 3.73 -39.36
C ASP A 68 16.23 3.70 -40.00
N GLN A 69 15.18 3.97 -39.23
CA GLN A 69 13.80 3.84 -39.71
C GLN A 69 13.38 5.07 -40.56
N LYS A 70 12.39 4.84 -41.40
CA LYS A 70 11.79 5.88 -42.23
C LYS A 70 11.19 7.00 -41.37
N GLU A 71 10.51 6.61 -40.30
CA GLU A 71 9.82 7.52 -39.38
C GLU A 71 10.78 8.50 -38.70
N TYR A 72 12.02 8.13 -38.44
CA TYR A 72 13.05 9.06 -37.94
C TYR A 72 13.36 10.14 -38.96
N LYS A 73 13.57 9.76 -40.23
CA LYS A 73 13.87 10.71 -41.31
C LYS A 73 12.70 11.67 -41.54
N GLU A 74 11.50 11.15 -41.50
CA GLU A 74 10.26 11.95 -41.63
C GLU A 74 10.08 12.90 -40.42
N ALA A 75 10.38 12.45 -39.19
CA ALA A 75 10.35 13.29 -37.99
C ALA A 75 11.33 14.45 -38.06
N LEU A 76 12.56 14.22 -38.53
CA LEU A 76 13.53 15.30 -38.76
C LEU A 76 13.06 16.28 -39.86
N ALA A 77 12.53 15.76 -40.98
CA ALA A 77 12.01 16.58 -42.06
C ALA A 77 10.80 17.43 -41.66
N PHE A 78 10.04 16.98 -40.66
CA PHE A 78 8.89 17.70 -40.14
C PHE A 78 9.28 18.98 -39.37
N LYS A 79 10.54 19.09 -38.87
CA LYS A 79 11.08 20.24 -38.13
C LYS A 79 10.13 20.69 -37.03
N ALA A 80 9.77 19.78 -36.13
CA ALA A 80 8.80 20.00 -35.06
C ALA A 80 9.24 21.13 -34.11
N ASP A 81 8.26 21.90 -33.59
CA ASP A 81 8.45 22.86 -32.51
C ASP A 81 8.50 22.18 -31.13
N ARG A 82 7.87 21.01 -31.04
CA ARG A 82 7.83 20.19 -29.84
C ARG A 82 8.08 18.74 -30.20
N VAL A 83 8.96 18.06 -29.45
CA VAL A 83 9.33 16.65 -29.68
C VAL A 83 9.11 15.87 -28.40
N ILE A 84 8.37 14.79 -28.48
CA ILE A 84 8.12 13.84 -27.36
C ILE A 84 8.82 12.53 -27.73
N ILE A 85 9.78 12.09 -26.91
CA ILE A 85 10.58 10.88 -27.18
C ILE A 85 10.21 9.80 -26.17
N HIS A 86 9.64 8.69 -26.66
CA HIS A 86 9.28 7.50 -25.89
C HIS A 86 9.98 6.27 -26.45
N LEU A 87 11.26 6.10 -26.15
CA LEU A 87 12.11 4.97 -26.55
C LEU A 87 12.77 4.32 -25.34
N GLY A 88 13.38 3.15 -25.51
CA GLY A 88 14.03 2.37 -24.46
C GLY A 88 13.35 1.02 -24.19
N LEU A 89 12.05 0.90 -24.49
CA LEU A 89 11.28 -0.30 -24.14
C LEU A 89 11.78 -1.57 -24.84
N ASN A 90 12.15 -1.50 -26.12
CA ASN A 90 12.72 -2.61 -26.87
C ASN A 90 14.20 -2.86 -26.56
N ASP A 91 14.84 -1.90 -25.92
CA ASP A 91 16.22 -2.01 -25.45
C ASP A 91 16.35 -2.99 -24.29
N THR A 92 15.24 -3.32 -23.61
CA THR A 92 15.14 -4.39 -22.61
C THR A 92 15.29 -5.80 -23.20
N ASP A 93 15.36 -5.95 -24.52
CA ASP A 93 15.59 -7.27 -25.14
C ASP A 93 17.04 -7.74 -24.88
N PRO A 94 17.27 -9.04 -24.58
CA PRO A 94 18.61 -9.60 -24.37
C PRO A 94 19.58 -9.39 -25.54
N ARG A 95 19.07 -9.19 -26.77
CA ARG A 95 19.92 -8.89 -27.94
C ARG A 95 20.46 -7.47 -27.95
N ASN A 96 19.96 -6.60 -27.09
CA ASN A 96 20.28 -5.19 -27.07
C ASN A 96 21.03 -4.80 -25.79
N TRP A 97 20.33 -4.85 -24.63
CA TRP A 97 20.86 -4.30 -23.38
C TRP A 97 22.13 -5.00 -22.91
N SER A 98 22.18 -6.34 -22.95
CA SER A 98 23.36 -7.10 -22.52
C SER A 98 24.61 -6.81 -23.33
N GLU A 99 24.44 -6.34 -24.57
CA GLU A 99 25.56 -6.13 -25.50
C GLU A 99 25.98 -4.65 -25.60
N TYR A 100 25.01 -3.71 -25.50
CA TYR A 100 25.22 -2.31 -25.87
C TYR A 100 24.77 -1.31 -24.79
N ALA A 101 24.53 -1.73 -23.56
CA ALA A 101 24.02 -0.89 -22.47
C ALA A 101 24.82 0.42 -22.28
N GLU A 102 26.15 0.34 -22.41
CA GLU A 102 27.07 1.48 -22.22
C GLU A 102 26.85 2.62 -23.25
N GLU A 103 26.28 2.30 -24.40
CA GLU A 103 26.01 3.27 -25.46
C GLU A 103 24.71 4.04 -25.23
N PHE A 104 23.85 3.63 -24.30
CA PHE A 104 22.49 4.13 -24.20
C PHE A 104 22.42 5.64 -23.99
N ASN A 105 23.20 6.21 -23.07
CA ASN A 105 23.18 7.64 -22.78
C ASN A 105 23.70 8.45 -23.97
N SER A 106 24.81 8.03 -24.61
CA SER A 106 25.36 8.73 -25.78
C SER A 106 24.40 8.68 -26.97
N ASN A 107 23.81 7.52 -27.25
CA ASN A 107 22.83 7.38 -28.34
C ASN A 107 21.57 8.23 -28.10
N TYR A 108 21.12 8.34 -26.83
CA TYR A 108 19.98 9.20 -26.49
C TYR A 108 20.31 10.68 -26.73
N ILE A 109 21.48 11.13 -26.26
CA ILE A 109 21.96 12.51 -26.46
C ILE A 109 22.12 12.83 -27.96
N GLU A 110 22.66 11.89 -28.75
CA GLU A 110 22.76 12.03 -30.21
C GLU A 110 21.40 12.19 -30.89
N LEU A 111 20.41 11.38 -30.49
CA LEU A 111 19.03 11.50 -30.97
C LEU A 111 18.44 12.85 -30.63
N VAL A 112 18.57 13.34 -29.39
CA VAL A 112 18.11 14.69 -28.99
C VAL A 112 18.78 15.78 -29.83
N ASN A 113 20.09 15.69 -30.01
CA ASN A 113 20.87 16.66 -30.77
C ASN A 113 20.51 16.69 -32.29
N SER A 114 20.07 15.54 -32.83
CA SER A 114 19.57 15.49 -34.19
C SER A 114 18.33 16.38 -34.42
N PHE A 115 17.41 16.40 -33.45
CA PHE A 115 16.24 17.28 -33.46
C PHE A 115 16.61 18.74 -33.21
N ARG A 116 17.54 19.02 -32.29
CA ARG A 116 18.06 20.37 -32.05
C ARG A 116 18.74 20.96 -33.32
N LYS A 117 19.44 20.12 -34.06
CA LYS A 117 20.12 20.53 -35.31
C LYS A 117 19.14 21.00 -36.38
N VAL A 118 17.97 20.34 -36.52
CA VAL A 118 16.98 20.71 -37.55
C VAL A 118 16.04 21.84 -37.09
N ASN A 119 15.82 22.00 -35.79
CA ASN A 119 15.11 23.12 -35.15
C ASN A 119 15.74 23.47 -33.80
N PRO A 120 16.68 24.45 -33.74
CA PRO A 120 17.34 24.83 -32.49
C PRO A 120 16.40 25.40 -31.41
N LYS A 121 15.16 25.77 -31.77
CA LYS A 121 14.14 26.28 -30.85
C LYS A 121 13.17 25.19 -30.38
N ALA A 122 13.32 23.96 -30.84
CA ALA A 122 12.45 22.87 -30.44
C ALA A 122 12.50 22.63 -28.94
N GLN A 123 11.33 22.51 -28.32
CA GLN A 123 11.19 22.00 -26.96
C GLN A 123 11.13 20.46 -27.02
N ILE A 124 12.00 19.81 -26.30
CA ILE A 124 12.11 18.34 -26.31
C ILE A 124 11.79 17.80 -24.92
N TRP A 125 10.89 16.83 -24.86
CA TRP A 125 10.58 16.03 -23.68
C TRP A 125 11.07 14.60 -23.89
N VAL A 126 11.64 14.02 -22.85
CA VAL A 126 11.94 12.59 -22.80
C VAL A 126 10.94 11.91 -21.87
N CYS A 127 10.53 10.69 -22.22
CA CYS A 127 9.54 9.95 -21.44
C CYS A 127 10.21 8.80 -20.68
N LEU A 128 9.83 8.60 -19.42
CA LEU A 128 9.98 7.29 -18.80
C LEU A 128 9.15 6.28 -19.59
N MET A 129 9.66 5.05 -19.70
CA MET A 129 8.98 4.00 -20.43
C MET A 129 7.68 3.59 -19.72
N SER A 130 6.68 3.19 -20.52
CA SER A 130 5.52 2.47 -19.99
C SER A 130 5.92 1.16 -19.30
N PRO A 131 5.11 0.62 -18.38
CA PRO A 131 5.45 -0.60 -17.66
C PRO A 131 5.46 -1.84 -18.56
N ILE A 132 6.23 -2.86 -18.14
CA ILE A 132 6.16 -4.24 -18.59
C ILE A 132 5.68 -5.05 -17.38
N PHE A 133 4.65 -5.88 -17.55
CA PHE A 133 4.07 -6.62 -16.44
C PHE A 133 4.62 -8.05 -16.34
N GLU A 134 4.48 -8.65 -15.16
CA GLU A 134 4.96 -9.97 -14.77
C GLU A 134 4.49 -11.12 -15.69
N ARG A 135 3.40 -10.93 -16.43
CA ARG A 135 2.87 -11.89 -17.39
C ARG A 135 3.63 -11.90 -18.72
N HIS A 136 4.49 -10.91 -18.95
CA HIS A 136 5.32 -10.89 -20.18
C HIS A 136 6.29 -12.07 -20.18
N PRO A 137 6.45 -12.83 -21.29
CA PRO A 137 7.25 -14.04 -21.32
C PRO A 137 8.72 -13.86 -20.90
N ARG A 138 9.28 -12.69 -21.07
CA ARG A 138 10.66 -12.33 -20.74
C ARG A 138 10.83 -11.58 -19.41
N PHE A 139 9.79 -11.46 -18.61
CA PHE A 139 9.84 -10.63 -17.40
C PHE A 139 10.96 -11.05 -16.43
N GLU A 140 11.14 -12.35 -16.22
CA GLU A 140 12.16 -12.90 -15.32
C GLU A 140 13.54 -13.11 -15.97
N SER A 141 13.65 -12.94 -17.27
CA SER A 141 14.92 -13.15 -18.01
C SER A 141 15.78 -11.87 -18.12
N GLY A 142 15.69 -10.97 -17.15
CA GLY A 142 16.43 -9.70 -17.11
C GLY A 142 15.61 -8.47 -17.54
N THR A 143 14.55 -8.65 -18.33
CA THR A 143 13.73 -7.52 -18.84
C THR A 143 13.25 -6.60 -17.72
N ARG A 144 12.82 -7.14 -16.58
CA ARG A 144 12.39 -6.34 -15.41
C ARG A 144 13.53 -5.47 -14.85
N ASP A 145 14.69 -6.07 -14.62
CA ASP A 145 15.83 -5.36 -14.02
C ASP A 145 16.41 -4.34 -15.02
N TRP A 146 16.49 -4.71 -16.29
CA TRP A 146 16.95 -3.80 -17.36
C TRP A 146 15.97 -2.67 -17.60
N HIS A 147 14.65 -2.91 -17.51
CA HIS A 147 13.66 -1.83 -17.55
C HIS A 147 13.93 -0.80 -16.45
N SER A 148 14.15 -1.25 -15.22
CA SER A 148 14.48 -0.37 -14.10
C SER A 148 15.78 0.41 -14.31
N LEU A 149 16.83 -0.23 -14.84
CA LEU A 149 18.10 0.41 -15.18
C LEU A 149 17.94 1.43 -16.29
N ILE A 150 17.25 1.10 -17.38
CA ILE A 150 16.98 2.01 -18.50
C ILE A 150 16.20 3.24 -18.04
N GLN A 151 15.23 3.09 -17.12
CA GLN A 151 14.53 4.22 -16.50
C GLN A 151 15.51 5.17 -15.78
N GLN A 152 16.53 4.62 -15.11
CA GLN A 152 17.57 5.46 -14.47
C GLN A 152 18.42 6.18 -15.50
N HIS A 153 18.82 5.52 -16.59
CA HIS A 153 19.56 6.12 -17.69
C HIS A 153 18.77 7.25 -18.37
N ILE A 154 17.46 7.07 -18.60
CA ILE A 154 16.59 8.13 -19.13
C ILE A 154 16.57 9.36 -18.20
N LYS A 155 16.48 9.14 -16.87
CA LYS A 155 16.56 10.23 -15.88
C LYS A 155 17.92 10.95 -15.91
N GLN A 156 19.01 10.20 -16.04
CA GLN A 156 20.36 10.76 -16.16
C GLN A 156 20.50 11.65 -17.41
N VAL A 157 20.02 11.17 -18.56
CA VAL A 157 20.01 11.96 -19.81
C VAL A 157 19.15 13.22 -19.68
N ALA A 158 17.94 13.10 -19.11
CA ALA A 158 17.07 14.24 -18.86
C ALA A 158 17.76 15.32 -18.01
N MET A 159 18.45 14.89 -16.95
CA MET A 159 19.18 15.81 -16.06
C MET A 159 20.40 16.41 -16.74
N ALA A 160 21.22 15.60 -17.43
CA ALA A 160 22.45 16.07 -18.11
C ALA A 160 22.16 17.07 -19.23
N GLU A 161 21.08 16.86 -19.98
CA GLU A 161 20.67 17.69 -21.13
C GLU A 161 19.66 18.78 -20.73
N ASN A 162 19.31 18.91 -19.45
CA ASN A 162 18.29 19.82 -18.91
C ASN A 162 16.95 19.71 -19.68
N LEU A 163 16.49 18.48 -19.88
CA LEU A 163 15.24 18.17 -20.57
C LEU A 163 14.12 17.88 -19.57
N PRO A 164 12.91 18.39 -19.81
CA PRO A 164 11.75 17.99 -19.04
C PRO A 164 11.43 16.50 -19.24
N LEU A 165 11.12 15.82 -18.15
CA LEU A 165 10.82 14.39 -18.09
C LEU A 165 9.30 14.17 -17.96
N ILE A 166 8.75 13.28 -18.78
CA ILE A 166 7.35 12.83 -18.68
C ILE A 166 7.32 11.43 -18.07
N ASP A 167 6.66 11.29 -16.94
CA ASP A 167 6.48 9.97 -16.31
C ASP A 167 5.28 9.24 -16.92
N LEU A 168 5.54 8.31 -17.85
CA LEU A 168 4.54 7.42 -18.42
C LEU A 168 4.44 6.09 -17.66
N TYR A 169 5.33 5.86 -16.67
CA TYR A 169 5.35 4.63 -15.89
C TYR A 169 4.31 4.65 -14.76
N THR A 170 4.41 5.63 -13.87
CA THR A 170 3.60 5.68 -12.64
C THR A 170 2.09 5.64 -12.88
N PRO A 171 1.49 6.40 -13.83
CA PRO A 171 0.04 6.37 -14.04
C PRO A 171 -0.48 5.08 -14.68
N LEU A 172 0.41 4.23 -15.21
CA LEU A 172 0.06 2.96 -15.86
C LEU A 172 0.45 1.72 -15.07
N HIS A 173 1.42 1.83 -14.15
CA HIS A 173 1.99 0.67 -13.45
C HIS A 173 0.98 -0.04 -12.54
N ASN A 174 0.01 0.66 -12.01
CA ASN A 174 -1.10 0.08 -11.22
C ASN A 174 -2.34 -0.25 -12.06
N ARG A 175 -2.20 -0.24 -13.41
CA ARG A 175 -3.29 -0.57 -14.34
C ARG A 175 -2.93 -1.77 -15.24
N PRO A 176 -2.56 -2.95 -14.65
CA PRO A 176 -2.25 -4.16 -15.44
C PRO A 176 -3.44 -4.63 -16.29
N ASP A 177 -4.66 -4.25 -15.92
CA ASP A 177 -5.91 -4.51 -16.64
C ASP A 177 -5.95 -3.90 -18.05
N LEU A 178 -5.09 -2.93 -18.34
CA LEU A 178 -5.02 -2.25 -19.64
C LEU A 178 -4.04 -2.90 -20.63
N PHE A 179 -3.31 -3.96 -20.23
CA PHE A 179 -2.18 -4.54 -20.97
C PHE A 179 -2.42 -6.03 -21.24
N ALA A 180 -3.21 -6.35 -22.27
CA ALA A 180 -3.56 -7.73 -22.58
C ALA A 180 -2.37 -8.66 -22.83
N ASP A 181 -1.33 -8.15 -23.49
CA ASP A 181 -0.06 -8.86 -23.76
C ASP A 181 1.06 -8.50 -22.77
N ALA A 182 0.73 -7.82 -21.67
CA ALA A 182 1.63 -7.37 -20.62
C ALA A 182 2.66 -6.29 -21.06
N LEU A 183 2.52 -5.72 -22.25
CA LEU A 183 3.47 -4.75 -22.83
C LEU A 183 2.77 -3.56 -23.49
N HIS A 184 1.71 -3.80 -24.27
CA HIS A 184 1.05 -2.76 -25.06
C HIS A 184 -0.28 -2.34 -24.41
N PRO A 185 -0.43 -1.03 -24.12
CA PRO A 185 -1.66 -0.52 -23.55
C PRO A 185 -2.81 -0.51 -24.57
N ASN A 186 -4.02 -0.85 -24.11
CA ASN A 186 -5.26 -0.73 -24.89
C ASN A 186 -5.66 0.75 -25.08
N ALA A 187 -6.83 1.01 -25.71
CA ALA A 187 -7.33 2.35 -26.00
C ALA A 187 -7.44 3.26 -24.74
N GLU A 188 -7.84 2.72 -23.58
CA GLU A 188 -7.86 3.48 -22.32
C GLU A 188 -6.44 3.77 -21.81
N GLY A 189 -5.53 2.80 -21.90
CA GLY A 189 -4.13 2.99 -21.51
C GLY A 189 -3.40 4.03 -22.34
N VAL A 190 -3.59 4.03 -23.66
CA VAL A 190 -2.99 5.10 -24.51
C VAL A 190 -3.65 6.46 -24.30
N LYS A 191 -4.90 6.51 -23.83
CA LYS A 191 -5.55 7.76 -23.40
C LYS A 191 -4.86 8.34 -22.17
N ILE A 192 -4.51 7.52 -21.19
CA ILE A 192 -3.72 7.93 -20.01
C ILE A 192 -2.36 8.50 -20.45
N ILE A 193 -1.69 7.88 -21.45
CA ILE A 193 -0.47 8.43 -22.03
C ILE A 193 -0.72 9.83 -22.64
N ALA A 194 -1.77 9.97 -23.47
CA ALA A 194 -2.10 11.24 -24.09
C ALA A 194 -2.39 12.36 -23.07
N GLU A 195 -3.15 12.04 -22.01
CA GLU A 195 -3.45 12.97 -20.92
C GLU A 195 -2.19 13.38 -20.15
N THR A 196 -1.29 12.43 -19.90
CA THR A 196 -0.01 12.70 -19.20
C THR A 196 0.89 13.61 -20.04
N VAL A 197 1.02 13.32 -21.33
CA VAL A 197 1.78 14.16 -22.27
C VAL A 197 1.13 15.54 -22.39
N TYR A 198 -0.19 15.63 -22.51
CA TYR A 198 -0.91 16.90 -22.55
C TYR A 198 -0.63 17.78 -21.33
N LYS A 199 -0.72 17.22 -20.13
CA LYS A 199 -0.43 17.92 -18.87
C LYS A 199 1.01 18.44 -18.84
N ALA A 200 1.98 17.60 -19.18
CA ALA A 200 3.39 17.97 -19.21
C ALA A 200 3.69 19.06 -20.23
N MET A 201 3.08 19.00 -21.42
CA MET A 201 3.29 19.99 -22.48
C MET A 201 2.65 21.34 -22.19
N THR A 202 1.49 21.35 -21.53
CA THR A 202 0.70 22.56 -21.28
C THR A 202 0.92 23.16 -19.90
N GLY A 203 1.43 22.36 -18.95
CA GLY A 203 1.50 22.70 -17.53
C GLY A 203 0.12 22.78 -16.87
N ASN A 204 -0.94 22.30 -17.54
CA ASN A 204 -2.30 22.36 -17.01
C ASN A 204 -2.62 21.06 -16.23
N TYR A 205 -2.59 21.16 -14.92
CA TYR A 205 -2.91 20.08 -13.99
C TYR A 205 -4.27 20.27 -13.28
N GLY A 206 -5.15 21.12 -13.81
CA GLY A 206 -6.51 21.31 -13.30
C GLY A 206 -6.62 22.37 -12.20
N GLY A 207 -5.57 23.18 -11.96
CA GLY A 207 -5.59 24.23 -10.95
C GLY A 207 -5.22 23.76 -9.54
N LEU A 208 -5.52 24.59 -8.53
CA LEU A 208 -5.14 24.35 -7.15
C LEU A 208 -5.99 23.27 -6.48
N SER A 209 -5.34 22.23 -5.97
CA SER A 209 -5.97 21.22 -5.13
C SER A 209 -5.10 20.80 -3.95
N LEU A 210 -5.71 20.18 -2.95
CA LEU A 210 -5.04 19.57 -1.80
C LEU A 210 -5.05 18.05 -1.93
N ALA A 211 -4.07 17.37 -1.32
CA ALA A 211 -4.09 15.91 -1.21
C ALA A 211 -5.30 15.43 -0.38
N PRO A 212 -5.80 14.20 -0.59
CA PRO A 212 -7.11 13.76 -0.09
C PRO A 212 -7.34 13.86 1.42
N LEU A 213 -6.27 13.75 2.23
CA LEU A 213 -6.37 13.82 3.69
C LEU A 213 -6.47 15.26 4.23
N TYR A 214 -6.22 16.25 3.41
CA TYR A 214 -6.27 17.66 3.85
C TYR A 214 -7.68 18.19 3.75
N THR A 215 -8.47 17.95 4.79
CA THR A 215 -9.85 18.43 4.95
C THR A 215 -10.05 19.10 6.30
N ASP A 216 -11.14 19.81 6.49
CA ASP A 216 -11.51 20.38 7.79
C ASP A 216 -11.52 19.29 8.86
N GLY A 217 -11.11 19.63 10.09
CA GLY A 217 -11.03 18.70 11.22
C GLY A 217 -9.80 17.79 11.24
N MET A 218 -8.86 17.94 10.29
CA MET A 218 -7.67 17.07 10.19
C MET A 218 -6.74 17.19 11.41
N VAL A 219 -6.06 16.09 11.72
CA VAL A 219 -4.98 16.06 12.71
C VAL A 219 -3.64 15.83 12.01
N MET A 220 -2.68 16.69 12.25
CA MET A 220 -1.31 16.58 11.76
C MET A 220 -0.38 16.07 12.86
N GLN A 221 0.62 15.25 12.52
CA GLN A 221 1.51 14.62 13.50
C GLN A 221 2.31 15.67 14.26
N ARG A 222 2.24 15.65 15.61
CA ARG A 222 3.06 16.51 16.47
C ARG A 222 4.51 16.13 16.48
N ASN A 223 5.38 17.10 16.82
CA ASN A 223 6.83 16.96 16.91
C ASN A 223 7.51 16.60 15.57
N GLU A 224 6.78 16.68 14.49
CA GLU A 224 7.21 16.48 13.11
C GLU A 224 6.94 17.76 12.30
N PRO A 225 7.67 18.01 11.19
CA PRO A 225 7.34 19.11 10.30
C PRO A 225 5.89 19.06 9.83
N ILE A 226 5.22 20.21 9.86
CA ILE A 226 3.85 20.33 9.36
C ILE A 226 3.89 20.55 7.86
N ILE A 227 3.42 19.60 7.09
CA ILE A 227 3.54 19.58 5.64
C ILE A 227 2.15 19.76 5.00
N PHE A 228 2.00 20.76 4.13
CA PHE A 228 0.86 20.87 3.23
C PHE A 228 1.30 20.51 1.81
N ARG A 229 0.46 19.75 1.09
CA ARG A 229 0.76 19.31 -0.27
C ARG A 229 -0.49 19.15 -1.13
N GLY A 230 -0.27 19.17 -2.43
CA GLY A 230 -1.35 19.02 -3.40
C GLY A 230 -0.84 19.17 -4.82
N SER A 231 -1.73 19.58 -5.73
CA SER A 231 -1.38 19.91 -7.10
C SER A 231 -1.81 21.33 -7.48
N ALA A 232 -1.14 21.89 -8.48
CA ALA A 232 -1.48 23.16 -9.11
C ALA A 232 -0.93 23.13 -10.56
N ASN A 233 -1.29 24.10 -11.38
CA ASN A 233 -0.66 24.21 -12.68
C ASN A 233 0.84 24.42 -12.53
N ALA A 234 1.63 23.80 -13.40
CA ALA A 234 3.08 23.85 -13.34
C ALA A 234 3.61 25.30 -13.27
N LYS A 235 4.68 25.49 -12.47
CA LYS A 235 5.33 26.81 -12.26
C LYS A 235 4.45 27.86 -11.57
N THR A 236 3.26 27.49 -11.09
CA THR A 236 2.41 28.40 -10.29
C THR A 236 2.96 28.53 -8.88
N VAL A 237 3.06 29.75 -8.37
CA VAL A 237 3.45 29.99 -6.98
C VAL A 237 2.28 29.67 -6.07
N VAL A 238 2.46 28.73 -5.16
CA VAL A 238 1.51 28.34 -4.12
C VAL A 238 1.95 28.96 -2.80
N LYS A 239 1.05 29.67 -2.13
CA LYS A 239 1.26 30.28 -0.82
C LYS A 239 0.38 29.59 0.21
N VAL A 240 0.96 29.24 1.35
CA VAL A 240 0.23 28.65 2.48
C VAL A 240 0.40 29.57 3.69
N SER A 241 -0.73 29.99 4.27
CA SER A 241 -0.78 30.65 5.56
C SER A 241 -1.33 29.67 6.59
N PHE A 242 -0.56 29.37 7.63
CA PHE A 242 -0.94 28.47 8.71
C PHE A 242 -0.60 29.11 10.06
N ASP A 243 -1.62 29.32 10.90
CA ASP A 243 -1.47 29.91 12.25
C ASP A 243 -0.60 31.19 12.26
N GLY A 244 -0.90 32.14 11.38
CA GLY A 244 -0.18 33.42 11.27
C GLY A 244 1.18 33.36 10.58
N GLN A 245 1.72 32.18 10.29
CA GLN A 245 2.95 31.99 9.52
C GLN A 245 2.63 31.82 8.02
N ASN A 246 3.52 32.37 7.17
CA ASN A 246 3.38 32.27 5.72
C ASN A 246 4.58 31.56 5.11
N GLN A 247 4.33 30.59 4.26
CA GLN A 247 5.33 29.91 3.44
C GLN A 247 4.86 29.84 1.99
N SER A 248 5.78 29.67 1.06
CA SER A 248 5.46 29.55 -0.36
C SER A 248 6.39 28.57 -1.06
N THR A 249 5.91 28.00 -2.14
CA THR A 249 6.67 27.14 -3.07
C THR A 249 6.20 27.42 -4.50
N THR A 250 6.93 26.89 -5.47
CA THR A 250 6.49 26.87 -6.87
C THR A 250 6.13 25.43 -7.22
N ALA A 251 4.95 25.22 -7.81
CA ALA A 251 4.55 23.91 -8.30
C ALA A 251 5.57 23.38 -9.32
N ALA A 252 5.97 22.14 -9.17
CA ALA A 252 6.91 21.46 -10.04
C ALA A 252 6.36 21.28 -11.46
N ASP A 253 7.19 20.80 -12.39
CA ASP A 253 6.77 20.57 -13.78
C ASP A 253 5.71 19.46 -13.90
N ASP A 254 5.60 18.56 -12.91
CA ASP A 254 4.55 17.55 -12.80
C ASP A 254 3.27 18.06 -12.10
N GLY A 255 3.22 19.35 -11.76
CA GLY A 255 2.10 19.97 -11.08
C GLY A 255 2.04 19.75 -9.57
N THR A 256 2.95 18.97 -8.97
CA THR A 256 2.98 18.74 -7.51
C THR A 256 3.56 19.95 -6.78
N TRP A 257 3.07 20.17 -5.56
CA TRP A 257 3.65 21.16 -4.65
C TRP A 257 3.62 20.66 -3.21
N SER A 258 4.57 21.16 -2.43
CA SER A 258 4.68 20.90 -1.00
C SER A 258 5.23 22.13 -0.28
N VAL A 259 4.66 22.45 0.89
CA VAL A 259 5.09 23.53 1.78
C VAL A 259 5.27 22.99 3.18
N ASN A 260 6.42 23.27 3.81
CA ASN A 260 6.79 22.78 5.11
C ASN A 260 6.82 23.91 6.13
N PHE A 261 6.22 23.66 7.31
CA PHE A 261 6.36 24.50 8.50
C PHE A 261 7.15 23.75 9.58
N PRO A 262 7.76 24.48 10.54
CA PRO A 262 8.46 23.85 11.65
C PRO A 262 7.57 22.88 12.45
N ALA A 263 8.20 21.88 13.05
CA ALA A 263 7.55 20.95 13.97
C ALA A 263 6.84 21.69 15.10
N ARG A 264 5.68 21.16 15.51
CA ARG A 264 4.86 21.77 16.57
C ARG A 264 4.51 20.76 17.66
N LYS A 265 4.30 21.26 18.86
CA LYS A 265 3.63 20.53 19.94
C LYS A 265 2.13 20.39 19.66
N ALA A 266 1.48 19.48 20.39
CA ALA A 266 0.05 19.30 20.29
C ALA A 266 -0.71 20.60 20.57
N GLY A 267 -1.81 20.82 19.85
CA GLY A 267 -2.69 21.99 19.99
C GLY A 267 -3.68 22.13 18.84
N GLY A 268 -4.39 23.23 18.84
CA GLY A 268 -5.46 23.55 17.88
C GLY A 268 -6.74 23.98 18.60
N PRO A 269 -7.83 24.32 17.89
CA PRO A 269 -7.91 24.27 16.42
C PRO A 269 -7.17 25.42 15.73
N TYR A 270 -6.53 25.12 14.61
CA TYR A 270 -5.86 26.08 13.74
C TYR A 270 -6.61 26.24 12.41
N LYS A 271 -6.22 27.26 11.65
CA LYS A 271 -6.72 27.53 10.31
C LYS A 271 -5.56 27.60 9.31
N ALA A 272 -5.77 27.06 8.11
CA ALA A 272 -4.86 27.25 6.99
C ALA A 272 -5.58 27.85 5.78
N ILE A 273 -4.83 28.65 5.01
CA ILE A 273 -5.28 29.19 3.74
C ILE A 273 -4.22 28.85 2.71
N VAL A 274 -4.64 28.19 1.63
CA VAL A 274 -3.79 27.84 0.50
C VAL A 274 -4.25 28.63 -0.70
N ALA A 275 -3.34 29.34 -1.37
CA ALA A 275 -3.66 30.21 -2.50
C ALA A 275 -2.66 30.04 -3.65
N ALA A 276 -3.19 30.01 -4.89
CA ALA A 276 -2.41 29.98 -6.13
C ALA A 276 -3.08 30.88 -7.17
N GLY A 277 -2.44 31.99 -7.50
CA GLY A 277 -3.04 33.02 -8.35
C GLY A 277 -4.36 33.56 -7.77
N LYS A 278 -5.47 33.31 -8.46
CA LYS A 278 -6.83 33.71 -8.02
C LYS A 278 -7.54 32.62 -7.20
N GLU A 279 -7.03 31.41 -7.20
CA GLU A 279 -7.62 30.27 -6.50
C GLU A 279 -7.24 30.30 -5.02
N ARG A 280 -8.20 29.93 -4.15
CA ARG A 280 -8.03 29.95 -2.71
C ARG A 280 -8.83 28.83 -2.06
N LEU A 281 -8.16 28.03 -1.23
CA LEU A 281 -8.73 26.99 -0.40
C LEU A 281 -8.55 27.39 1.07
N THR A 282 -9.52 27.07 1.90
CA THR A 282 -9.46 27.33 3.34
C THR A 282 -9.74 26.04 4.09
N LEU A 283 -8.86 25.69 5.01
CA LEU A 283 -9.02 24.57 5.93
C LEU A 283 -9.24 25.12 7.34
N LYS A 284 -10.20 24.54 8.04
CA LYS A 284 -10.60 24.94 9.40
C LYS A 284 -10.42 23.76 10.35
N ASP A 285 -10.39 24.08 11.64
CA ASP A 285 -10.37 23.10 12.72
C ASP A 285 -9.22 22.08 12.55
N ILE A 286 -8.03 22.57 12.20
CA ILE A 286 -6.81 21.76 12.09
C ILE A 286 -6.24 21.55 13.48
N TYR A 287 -5.92 20.33 13.81
CA TYR A 287 -5.28 19.97 15.06
C TYR A 287 -3.86 19.46 14.82
N VAL A 288 -3.00 19.62 15.80
CA VAL A 288 -1.69 18.96 15.88
C VAL A 288 -1.74 17.98 17.04
N GLY A 289 -1.48 16.72 16.79
CA GLY A 289 -1.63 15.64 17.76
C GLY A 289 -0.94 14.36 17.31
N GLU A 290 -1.46 13.23 17.70
CA GLU A 290 -0.95 11.93 17.24
C GLU A 290 -1.80 11.39 16.10
N VAL A 291 -1.15 10.87 15.05
CA VAL A 291 -1.87 10.32 13.89
C VAL A 291 -1.51 8.85 13.71
N TRP A 292 -2.50 7.98 13.76
CA TRP A 292 -2.35 6.53 13.66
C TRP A 292 -3.14 5.97 12.49
N LEU A 293 -2.54 5.01 11.77
CA LEU A 293 -3.20 4.22 10.74
C LEU A 293 -3.63 2.88 11.33
N CYS A 294 -4.93 2.59 11.32
CA CYS A 294 -5.53 1.31 11.68
C CYS A 294 -6.00 0.62 10.39
N SER A 295 -5.36 -0.48 10.02
CA SER A 295 -5.59 -1.16 8.74
C SER A 295 -5.68 -2.68 8.91
N GLY A 296 -6.11 -3.37 7.86
CA GLY A 296 -6.29 -4.81 7.85
C GLY A 296 -7.57 -5.24 7.15
N GLN A 297 -8.26 -6.24 7.74
CA GLN A 297 -9.49 -6.77 7.16
C GLN A 297 -10.72 -6.59 8.10
N SER A 298 -11.76 -7.39 7.93
CA SER A 298 -13.06 -7.23 8.57
C SER A 298 -13.03 -7.07 10.09
N ASN A 299 -12.11 -7.72 10.80
CA ASN A 299 -12.00 -7.57 12.25
C ASN A 299 -11.42 -6.21 12.69
N MET A 300 -10.67 -5.53 11.82
CA MET A 300 -10.34 -4.12 11.98
C MET A 300 -11.50 -3.22 11.53
N GLU A 301 -12.15 -3.55 10.42
CA GLU A 301 -13.23 -2.76 9.81
C GLU A 301 -14.51 -2.74 10.68
N LEU A 302 -14.76 -3.78 11.51
CA LEU A 302 -16.03 -3.98 12.22
C LEU A 302 -16.48 -2.73 12.98
N PRO A 303 -17.66 -2.17 12.63
CA PRO A 303 -18.08 -0.87 13.13
C PRO A 303 -18.57 -0.91 14.57
N ILE A 304 -18.51 0.21 15.25
CA ILE A 304 -19.02 0.41 16.62
C ILE A 304 -20.48 -0.05 16.76
N SER A 305 -21.32 0.22 15.77
CA SER A 305 -22.74 -0.19 15.81
C SER A 305 -22.96 -1.70 15.88
N ALA A 306 -21.93 -2.51 15.51
CA ALA A 306 -22.03 -3.97 15.46
C ALA A 306 -21.34 -4.68 16.64
N VAL A 307 -20.78 -3.95 17.60
CA VAL A 307 -20.02 -4.54 18.73
C VAL A 307 -20.75 -4.44 20.05
N GLN A 308 -20.32 -5.25 21.03
CA GLN A 308 -20.95 -5.40 22.34
C GLN A 308 -21.03 -4.06 23.11
N SER A 309 -19.99 -3.23 23.05
CA SER A 309 -19.90 -1.92 23.70
C SER A 309 -20.63 -0.80 22.94
N GLY A 310 -21.07 -1.06 21.71
CA GLY A 310 -21.48 -0.04 20.75
C GLY A 310 -22.55 0.94 21.23
N LYS A 311 -23.57 0.44 21.94
CA LYS A 311 -24.63 1.33 22.48
C LYS A 311 -24.08 2.34 23.48
N GLN A 312 -23.19 1.91 24.38
CA GLN A 312 -22.57 2.79 25.37
C GLN A 312 -21.63 3.77 24.69
N ASP A 313 -20.76 3.28 23.78
CA ASP A 313 -19.79 4.09 23.05
C ASP A 313 -20.46 5.22 22.25
N LEU A 314 -21.58 4.92 21.57
CA LEU A 314 -22.36 5.93 20.85
C LEU A 314 -22.99 6.98 21.77
N THR A 315 -23.41 6.58 22.97
CA THR A 315 -23.95 7.52 23.97
C THR A 315 -22.86 8.48 24.48
N GLU A 316 -21.63 7.96 24.65
CA GLU A 316 -20.49 8.72 25.17
C GLU A 316 -19.70 9.48 24.09
N ALA A 317 -19.98 9.26 22.81
CA ALA A 317 -19.18 9.79 21.68
C ALA A 317 -18.99 11.31 21.73
N GLY A 318 -20.03 12.08 22.07
CA GLY A 318 -19.96 13.54 22.16
C GLY A 318 -19.05 14.08 23.26
N SER A 319 -18.65 13.24 24.23
CA SER A 319 -17.72 13.59 25.31
C SER A 319 -16.24 13.37 24.97
N GLN A 320 -15.92 13.06 23.71
CA GLN A 320 -14.57 12.70 23.25
C GLN A 320 -13.99 13.78 22.30
N PRO A 321 -13.75 15.02 22.77
CA PRO A 321 -13.35 16.13 21.88
C PRO A 321 -11.92 16.00 21.32
N LEU A 322 -11.10 15.11 21.88
CA LEU A 322 -9.73 14.85 21.44
C LEU A 322 -9.64 13.81 20.32
N ILE A 323 -10.74 13.13 19.97
CA ILE A 323 -10.72 12.05 18.98
C ILE A 323 -11.24 12.57 17.63
N HIS A 324 -10.42 12.44 16.60
CA HIS A 324 -10.74 12.81 15.22
C HIS A 324 -10.67 11.58 14.34
N LEU A 325 -11.74 11.31 13.60
CA LEU A 325 -11.94 10.10 12.83
C LEU A 325 -11.77 10.38 11.32
N PHE A 326 -10.97 9.56 10.66
CA PHE A 326 -10.88 9.55 9.20
C PHE A 326 -11.22 8.14 8.70
N ASN A 327 -12.39 7.98 8.09
CA ASN A 327 -12.86 6.68 7.64
C ASN A 327 -12.66 6.50 6.14
N MET A 328 -11.95 5.45 5.76
CA MET A 328 -11.86 4.97 4.39
C MET A 328 -12.71 3.71 4.27
N SER A 329 -13.70 3.73 3.41
CA SER A 329 -14.65 2.62 3.25
C SER A 329 -14.85 2.27 1.79
N THR A 330 -15.31 1.04 1.52
CA THR A 330 -15.60 0.61 0.15
C THR A 330 -16.91 1.19 -0.37
N ARG A 331 -16.96 1.50 -1.67
CA ARG A 331 -18.20 1.88 -2.37
C ARG A 331 -19.06 0.67 -2.71
N TYR A 332 -18.41 -0.47 -2.91
CA TYR A 332 -19.04 -1.70 -3.37
C TYR A 332 -18.74 -2.82 -2.38
N PRO A 333 -19.75 -3.61 -1.99
CA PRO A 333 -19.55 -4.70 -1.05
C PRO A 333 -18.78 -5.86 -1.70
N THR A 334 -17.92 -6.50 -0.91
CA THR A 334 -17.19 -7.72 -1.28
C THR A 334 -17.85 -9.00 -0.74
N ASN A 335 -19.13 -8.94 -0.37
CA ASN A 335 -19.91 -10.11 0.03
C ASN A 335 -20.27 -10.99 -1.17
N ALA A 336 -21.09 -12.03 -0.96
CA ALA A 336 -21.44 -13.03 -1.98
C ALA A 336 -22.45 -12.49 -3.03
N VAL A 337 -22.04 -11.46 -3.79
CA VAL A 337 -22.83 -10.84 -4.87
C VAL A 337 -22.00 -10.76 -6.15
N SER A 338 -22.65 -10.81 -7.31
CA SER A 338 -22.01 -10.50 -8.58
C SER A 338 -22.13 -9.01 -8.86
N TRP A 339 -21.01 -8.36 -9.18
CA TRP A 339 -21.00 -6.94 -9.53
C TRP A 339 -21.50 -6.73 -10.97
N SER A 340 -22.13 -5.58 -11.23
CA SER A 340 -22.42 -5.15 -12.60
C SER A 340 -21.13 -4.81 -13.34
N GLU A 341 -21.18 -4.81 -14.68
CA GLU A 341 -20.06 -4.38 -15.54
C GLU A 341 -19.55 -2.99 -15.13
N ALA A 342 -20.44 -2.04 -14.87
CA ALA A 342 -20.06 -0.68 -14.43
C ALA A 342 -19.31 -0.66 -13.09
N VAL A 343 -19.63 -1.57 -12.16
CA VAL A 343 -18.88 -1.73 -10.91
C VAL A 343 -17.51 -2.33 -11.17
N CYS A 344 -17.42 -3.35 -12.03
CA CYS A 344 -16.14 -3.93 -12.45
C CYS A 344 -15.22 -2.87 -13.08
N ASP A 345 -15.75 -2.05 -14.00
CA ASP A 345 -15.02 -0.93 -14.60
C ASP A 345 -14.56 0.11 -13.56
N SER A 346 -15.42 0.44 -12.60
CA SER A 346 -15.10 1.36 -11.53
C SER A 346 -13.97 0.81 -10.62
N VAL A 347 -13.98 -0.49 -10.34
CA VAL A 347 -12.93 -1.18 -9.58
C VAL A 347 -11.61 -1.14 -10.36
N ASN A 348 -11.61 -1.44 -11.66
CA ASN A 348 -10.40 -1.32 -12.50
C ASN A 348 -9.83 0.11 -12.50
N ARG A 349 -10.68 1.15 -12.45
CA ARG A 349 -10.26 2.56 -12.36
C ARG A 349 -9.86 3.00 -10.95
N HIS A 350 -9.67 2.08 -10.03
CA HIS A 350 -9.31 2.35 -8.62
C HIS A 350 -10.33 3.23 -7.88
N GLN A 351 -11.61 3.17 -8.24
CA GLN A 351 -12.67 3.95 -7.61
C GLN A 351 -13.42 3.15 -6.53
N LEU A 352 -12.77 2.12 -5.96
CA LEU A 352 -13.35 1.29 -4.90
C LEU A 352 -13.56 2.09 -3.61
N MET A 353 -12.60 2.94 -3.23
CA MET A 353 -12.59 3.57 -1.92
C MET A 353 -13.35 4.90 -1.89
N ARG A 354 -14.03 5.15 -0.79
CA ARG A 354 -14.44 6.47 -0.32
C ARG A 354 -13.38 6.94 0.66
N VAL A 355 -12.81 8.13 0.43
CA VAL A 355 -11.72 8.67 1.24
C VAL A 355 -12.24 9.86 2.03
N GLY A 356 -12.29 9.72 3.36
CA GLY A 356 -12.66 10.76 4.30
C GLY A 356 -14.00 11.47 4.06
N PRO A 357 -14.21 12.67 4.58
CA PRO A 357 -13.30 13.60 5.27
C PRO A 357 -13.03 13.26 6.75
N TRP A 358 -12.16 14.03 7.40
CA TRP A 358 -12.03 14.03 8.85
C TRP A 358 -13.34 14.45 9.53
N ARG A 359 -13.64 13.84 10.66
CA ARG A 359 -14.81 14.08 11.47
C ARG A 359 -14.46 14.12 12.95
N ASN A 360 -15.05 15.03 13.70
CA ASN A 360 -15.03 14.97 15.16
C ASN A 360 -15.81 13.74 15.63
N CYS A 361 -15.44 13.19 16.78
CA CYS A 361 -16.15 12.07 17.38
C CYS A 361 -17.57 12.48 17.78
N SER A 362 -18.54 11.82 17.21
CA SER A 362 -19.99 11.99 17.50
C SER A 362 -20.69 10.65 17.28
N ALA A 363 -21.90 10.48 17.78
CA ALA A 363 -22.67 9.27 17.55
C ALA A 363 -22.83 8.96 16.05
N GLU A 364 -23.03 9.98 15.21
CA GLU A 364 -23.15 9.83 13.76
C GLU A 364 -21.84 9.35 13.12
N SER A 365 -20.72 10.04 13.37
CA SER A 365 -19.43 9.72 12.76
C SER A 365 -18.83 8.41 13.27
N LEU A 366 -19.13 8.05 14.53
CA LEU A 366 -18.61 6.87 15.19
C LEU A 366 -19.39 5.59 14.84
N SER A 367 -20.68 5.67 14.54
CA SER A 367 -21.54 4.50 14.32
C SER A 367 -20.98 3.52 13.27
N GLY A 368 -20.49 4.06 12.15
CA GLY A 368 -19.87 3.28 11.07
C GLY A 368 -18.35 3.17 11.15
N PHE A 369 -17.73 3.62 12.24
CA PHE A 369 -16.29 3.62 12.38
C PHE A 369 -15.78 2.36 13.10
N SER A 370 -14.54 1.93 12.84
CA SER A 370 -13.90 0.78 13.45
C SER A 370 -13.95 0.80 14.99
N ALA A 371 -14.47 -0.26 15.59
CA ALA A 371 -14.51 -0.40 17.04
C ALA A 371 -13.10 -0.53 17.65
N VAL A 372 -12.22 -1.31 17.02
CA VAL A 372 -10.83 -1.48 17.48
C VAL A 372 -10.10 -0.14 17.41
N ALA A 373 -10.19 0.56 16.29
CA ALA A 373 -9.52 1.85 16.10
C ALA A 373 -10.04 2.93 17.06
N TYR A 374 -11.35 2.94 17.35
CA TYR A 374 -11.93 3.86 18.31
C TYR A 374 -11.45 3.61 19.74
N HIS A 375 -11.52 2.36 20.24
CA HIS A 375 -11.08 2.05 21.60
C HIS A 375 -9.58 2.26 21.80
N PHE A 376 -8.80 2.00 20.75
CA PHE A 376 -7.38 2.35 20.68
C PHE A 376 -7.17 3.88 20.82
N ALA A 377 -7.85 4.66 19.99
CA ALA A 377 -7.74 6.12 20.02
C ALA A 377 -8.22 6.71 21.35
N LYS A 378 -9.32 6.17 21.91
CA LYS A 378 -9.86 6.61 23.20
C LYS A 378 -8.85 6.40 24.32
N SER A 379 -8.26 5.21 24.42
CA SER A 379 -7.25 4.92 25.46
C SER A 379 -5.99 5.79 25.32
N LEU A 380 -5.58 6.11 24.09
CA LEU A 380 -4.48 7.06 23.85
C LEU A 380 -4.87 8.49 24.23
N ALA A 381 -6.07 8.94 23.88
CA ALA A 381 -6.55 10.30 24.23
C ALA A 381 -6.64 10.46 25.74
N ASP A 382 -7.18 9.45 26.44
CA ASP A 382 -7.29 9.43 27.89
C ASP A 382 -5.92 9.48 28.59
N SER A 383 -4.88 8.86 27.99
CA SER A 383 -3.54 8.80 28.58
C SER A 383 -2.65 9.99 28.22
N LEU A 384 -2.68 10.43 26.95
CA LEU A 384 -1.77 11.46 26.42
C LEU A 384 -2.34 12.88 26.52
N GLN A 385 -3.66 13.02 26.66
CA GLN A 385 -4.38 14.31 26.75
C GLN A 385 -4.05 15.27 25.59
N VAL A 386 -3.94 14.72 24.37
CA VAL A 386 -3.69 15.45 23.12
C VAL A 386 -4.66 15.00 22.03
N PRO A 387 -4.88 15.80 20.98
CA PRO A 387 -5.67 15.35 19.83
C PRO A 387 -5.13 14.05 19.25
N ILE A 388 -6.02 13.10 18.99
CA ILE A 388 -5.71 11.81 18.36
C ILE A 388 -6.48 11.73 17.05
N GLY A 389 -5.74 11.76 15.95
CA GLY A 389 -6.26 11.44 14.61
C GLY A 389 -6.10 9.94 14.33
N VAL A 390 -7.21 9.27 14.09
CA VAL A 390 -7.18 7.85 13.74
C VAL A 390 -7.79 7.63 12.36
N ILE A 391 -6.98 7.03 11.48
CA ILE A 391 -7.36 6.68 10.12
C ILE A 391 -7.73 5.21 10.11
N CYS A 392 -8.98 4.88 9.82
CA CYS A 392 -9.41 3.51 9.54
C CYS A 392 -9.33 3.27 8.02
N ASN A 393 -8.48 2.33 7.62
CA ASN A 393 -8.28 1.91 6.23
C ASN A 393 -8.24 0.38 6.18
N ALA A 394 -9.40 -0.25 6.32
CA ALA A 394 -9.55 -1.69 6.38
C ALA A 394 -10.69 -2.16 5.48
N VAL A 395 -10.54 -3.33 4.86
CA VAL A 395 -11.55 -3.90 3.95
C VAL A 395 -11.72 -5.39 4.22
N GLY A 396 -12.95 -5.81 4.50
CA GLY A 396 -13.29 -7.18 4.83
C GLY A 396 -12.87 -8.18 3.75
N GLY A 397 -12.22 -9.27 4.18
CA GLY A 397 -11.79 -10.36 3.31
C GLY A 397 -10.50 -10.14 2.54
N THR A 398 -9.88 -8.96 2.62
CA THR A 398 -8.63 -8.69 1.92
C THR A 398 -7.48 -9.54 2.44
N THR A 399 -6.57 -9.89 1.54
CA THR A 399 -5.39 -10.71 1.81
C THR A 399 -4.18 -9.83 2.08
N THR A 400 -3.14 -10.35 2.73
CA THR A 400 -1.89 -9.60 3.00
C THR A 400 -1.27 -9.08 1.71
N GLU A 401 -1.19 -9.91 0.67
CA GLU A 401 -0.60 -9.57 -0.62
C GLU A 401 -1.31 -8.43 -1.34
N SER A 402 -2.59 -8.21 -1.06
CA SER A 402 -3.33 -7.09 -1.67
C SER A 402 -2.87 -5.72 -1.17
N TRP A 403 -2.23 -5.67 -0.01
CA TRP A 403 -1.75 -4.45 0.64
C TRP A 403 -0.25 -4.18 0.43
N ILE A 404 0.45 -5.00 -0.37
CA ILE A 404 1.87 -4.82 -0.71
C ILE A 404 1.96 -4.09 -2.05
N ASP A 405 2.84 -3.11 -2.18
CA ASP A 405 3.03 -2.40 -3.45
C ASP A 405 3.51 -3.35 -4.57
N ARG A 406 3.07 -3.06 -5.80
CA ARG A 406 3.36 -3.89 -6.96
C ARG A 406 4.85 -4.04 -7.22
N SER A 407 5.63 -2.98 -7.08
CA SER A 407 7.08 -3.01 -7.32
C SER A 407 7.80 -3.96 -6.37
N THR A 408 7.40 -3.98 -5.09
CA THR A 408 7.92 -4.95 -4.11
C THR A 408 7.57 -6.38 -4.51
N LEU A 409 6.31 -6.64 -4.92
CA LEU A 409 5.91 -7.98 -5.37
C LEU A 409 6.62 -8.39 -6.67
N GLU A 410 6.74 -7.51 -7.64
CA GLU A 410 7.45 -7.77 -8.90
C GLU A 410 8.93 -8.12 -8.66
N LYS A 411 9.55 -7.48 -7.68
CA LYS A 411 10.94 -7.72 -7.35
C LYS A 411 11.14 -8.99 -6.52
N ASP A 412 10.40 -9.13 -5.43
CA ASP A 412 10.71 -10.10 -4.37
C ASP A 412 9.81 -11.34 -4.43
N PHE A 413 8.64 -11.24 -5.08
CA PHE A 413 7.72 -12.37 -5.22
C PHE A 413 6.81 -12.27 -6.48
N PRO A 414 7.35 -12.18 -7.71
CA PRO A 414 6.57 -12.01 -8.93
C PRO A 414 5.55 -13.11 -9.19
N ALA A 415 5.81 -14.34 -8.71
CA ALA A 415 4.92 -15.48 -8.91
C ALA A 415 3.50 -15.25 -8.34
N ILE A 416 3.36 -14.46 -7.25
CA ILE A 416 2.06 -14.22 -6.64
C ILE A 416 1.15 -13.31 -7.50
N LEU A 417 1.73 -12.51 -8.39
CA LEU A 417 0.98 -11.64 -9.31
C LEU A 417 0.35 -12.40 -10.47
N ARG A 418 0.89 -13.61 -10.77
CA ARG A 418 0.43 -14.42 -11.90
C ARG A 418 -0.76 -15.27 -11.50
N ASP A 419 -1.84 -15.14 -12.24
CA ASP A 419 -3.03 -16.00 -12.13
C ASP A 419 -3.52 -16.24 -10.70
N TRP A 420 -3.54 -15.19 -9.87
CA TRP A 420 -3.94 -15.28 -8.45
C TRP A 420 -5.33 -15.91 -8.27
N TYR A 421 -6.26 -15.69 -9.22
CA TYR A 421 -7.64 -16.21 -9.14
C TYR A 421 -7.73 -17.73 -9.21
N HIS A 422 -6.79 -18.41 -9.88
CA HIS A 422 -6.79 -19.85 -10.10
C HIS A 422 -5.61 -20.56 -9.43
N GLY A 423 -4.58 -19.80 -9.03
CA GLY A 423 -3.41 -20.32 -8.34
C GLY A 423 -3.66 -20.68 -6.88
N ASP A 424 -2.70 -21.36 -6.24
CA ASP A 424 -2.80 -21.86 -4.86
C ASP A 424 -2.34 -20.86 -3.79
N PHE A 425 -1.84 -19.69 -4.17
CA PHE A 425 -1.40 -18.66 -3.21
C PHE A 425 -2.57 -18.08 -2.42
N GLY A 426 -3.66 -17.71 -3.09
CA GLY A 426 -4.86 -17.18 -2.44
C GLY A 426 -5.70 -18.28 -1.78
N MET A 427 -6.26 -17.97 -0.60
CA MET A 427 -7.21 -18.87 0.06
C MET A 427 -8.40 -19.17 -0.86
N LYS A 428 -8.83 -20.43 -0.94
CA LYS A 428 -9.88 -20.89 -1.85
C LYS A 428 -11.16 -20.02 -1.78
N TRP A 429 -11.68 -19.78 -0.58
CA TRP A 429 -12.91 -18.98 -0.44
C TRP A 429 -12.73 -17.52 -0.94
N ALA A 430 -11.55 -16.94 -0.76
CA ALA A 430 -11.27 -15.57 -1.20
C ALA A 430 -11.25 -15.49 -2.74
N ARG A 431 -10.62 -16.48 -3.39
CA ARG A 431 -10.60 -16.59 -4.86
C ARG A 431 -12.02 -16.83 -5.43
N GLU A 432 -12.77 -17.77 -4.84
CA GLU A 432 -14.15 -18.04 -5.24
C GLU A 432 -15.06 -16.82 -5.07
N ARG A 433 -14.89 -16.09 -3.96
CA ARG A 433 -15.62 -14.84 -3.70
C ARG A 433 -15.24 -13.77 -4.73
N ALA A 434 -13.95 -13.61 -5.02
CA ALA A 434 -13.49 -12.67 -6.03
C ALA A 434 -14.04 -13.01 -7.41
N LEU A 435 -13.98 -14.28 -7.84
CA LEU A 435 -14.54 -14.74 -9.11
C LEU A 435 -16.06 -14.51 -9.18
N GLN A 436 -16.78 -14.73 -8.07
CA GLN A 436 -18.22 -14.42 -8.00
C GLN A 436 -18.50 -12.93 -8.16
N ASN A 437 -17.73 -12.07 -7.49
CA ASN A 437 -17.92 -10.62 -7.60
C ASN A 437 -17.70 -10.13 -9.04
N ILE A 438 -16.68 -10.63 -9.74
CA ILE A 438 -16.29 -10.17 -11.08
C ILE A 438 -16.97 -10.95 -12.22
N ALA A 439 -17.94 -11.82 -11.94
CA ALA A 439 -18.54 -12.74 -12.93
C ALA A 439 -19.11 -12.05 -14.18
N ASN A 440 -19.50 -10.77 -14.10
CA ASN A 440 -20.03 -10.00 -15.22
C ASN A 440 -18.97 -9.09 -15.88
N SER A 441 -17.71 -9.20 -15.50
CA SER A 441 -16.65 -8.42 -16.14
C SER A 441 -16.40 -8.90 -17.57
N LYS A 442 -16.21 -7.96 -18.49
CA LYS A 442 -15.75 -8.23 -19.86
C LYS A 442 -14.22 -8.13 -19.99
N ASN A 443 -13.53 -7.62 -18.97
CA ASN A 443 -12.09 -7.52 -18.97
C ASN A 443 -11.50 -8.83 -18.43
N PRO A 444 -10.72 -9.59 -19.22
CA PRO A 444 -10.09 -10.84 -18.76
C PRO A 444 -9.03 -10.61 -17.65
N LEU A 445 -8.60 -9.36 -17.49
CA LEU A 445 -7.62 -8.94 -16.49
C LEU A 445 -8.29 -8.11 -15.38
N GLN A 446 -9.56 -8.42 -15.09
CA GLN A 446 -10.32 -7.72 -14.06
C GLN A 446 -9.59 -7.74 -12.72
N GLN A 447 -9.44 -6.58 -12.11
CA GLN A 447 -8.88 -6.42 -10.77
C GLN A 447 -9.93 -6.65 -9.67
N HIS A 448 -9.47 -7.01 -8.47
CA HIS A 448 -10.32 -7.23 -7.30
C HIS A 448 -9.60 -6.83 -6.01
N PRO A 449 -10.30 -6.33 -4.97
CA PRO A 449 -9.69 -5.94 -3.69
C PRO A 449 -8.88 -7.03 -2.98
N TYR A 450 -9.14 -8.30 -3.25
CA TYR A 450 -8.39 -9.41 -2.67
C TYR A 450 -7.14 -9.78 -3.48
N ALA A 451 -7.05 -9.34 -4.73
CA ALA A 451 -5.92 -9.63 -5.60
C ALA A 451 -4.66 -8.84 -5.18
N PRO A 452 -3.46 -9.38 -5.44
CA PRO A 452 -2.20 -8.75 -5.06
C PRO A 452 -2.07 -7.30 -5.52
N ALA A 453 -1.47 -6.46 -4.70
CA ALA A 453 -1.22 -5.03 -4.86
C ALA A 453 -2.45 -4.12 -4.89
N TYR A 454 -3.66 -4.62 -5.18
CA TYR A 454 -4.82 -3.78 -5.44
C TYR A 454 -5.18 -2.83 -4.30
N MET A 455 -5.19 -3.29 -3.05
CA MET A 455 -5.51 -2.44 -1.91
C MET A 455 -4.42 -1.40 -1.66
N PHE A 456 -3.15 -1.74 -1.91
CA PHE A 456 -2.10 -0.74 -1.86
C PHE A 456 -2.34 0.36 -2.90
N GLU A 457 -2.62 -0.01 -4.14
CA GLU A 457 -2.83 0.91 -5.25
C GLU A 457 -4.05 1.83 -5.07
N THR A 458 -5.10 1.36 -4.40
CA THR A 458 -6.36 2.11 -4.23
C THR A 458 -6.52 2.77 -2.86
N ALA A 459 -6.07 2.10 -1.80
CA ALA A 459 -6.35 2.52 -0.44
C ALA A 459 -5.13 3.14 0.28
N MET A 460 -3.89 2.80 -0.14
CA MET A 460 -2.71 3.42 0.45
C MET A 460 -2.27 4.68 -0.29
N THR A 461 -2.39 4.74 -1.62
CA THR A 461 -1.96 5.90 -2.41
C THR A 461 -2.57 7.24 -1.97
N PRO A 462 -3.84 7.34 -1.48
CA PRO A 462 -4.36 8.59 -0.93
C PRO A 462 -3.62 9.09 0.30
N LEU A 463 -2.91 8.21 1.04
CA LEU A 463 -2.15 8.53 2.24
C LEU A 463 -0.73 9.03 1.94
N LEU A 464 -0.30 9.05 0.68
CA LEU A 464 1.06 9.39 0.28
C LEU A 464 1.51 10.72 0.89
N GLY A 465 2.59 10.65 1.67
CA GLY A 465 3.24 11.80 2.28
C GLY A 465 2.45 12.45 3.41
N TYR A 466 1.44 11.79 3.97
CA TYR A 466 0.84 12.17 5.25
C TYR A 466 1.69 11.57 6.37
N THR A 467 2.07 12.39 7.35
CA THR A 467 2.96 11.94 8.44
C THR A 467 2.16 11.18 9.49
N LEU A 468 2.59 9.95 9.81
CA LEU A 468 1.98 9.06 10.79
C LEU A 468 2.94 8.82 11.96
N LYS A 469 2.39 8.53 13.15
CA LYS A 469 3.15 8.02 14.30
C LYS A 469 3.46 6.53 14.14
N GLY A 470 2.51 5.75 13.62
CA GLY A 470 2.67 4.32 13.44
C GLY A 470 1.43 3.64 12.88
N ILE A 471 1.48 2.32 12.81
CA ILE A 471 0.50 1.45 12.16
C ILE A 471 0.00 0.41 13.14
N VAL A 472 -1.32 0.21 13.15
CA VAL A 472 -2.01 -0.90 13.79
C VAL A 472 -2.55 -1.82 12.69
N TRP A 473 -2.19 -3.10 12.73
CA TRP A 473 -2.54 -4.08 11.71
C TRP A 473 -3.33 -5.26 12.27
N TYR A 474 -4.58 -5.44 11.84
CA TYR A 474 -5.42 -6.58 12.21
C TYR A 474 -5.89 -7.33 10.98
N GLN A 475 -5.14 -8.35 10.61
CA GLN A 475 -5.38 -9.18 9.43
C GLN A 475 -4.75 -10.57 9.66
N GLY A 476 -5.20 -11.57 8.93
CA GLY A 476 -4.64 -12.92 8.94
C GLY A 476 -5.65 -13.99 8.55
N GLU A 477 -6.94 -13.75 8.76
CA GLU A 477 -8.01 -14.72 8.51
C GLU A 477 -8.07 -15.18 7.06
N SER A 478 -7.70 -14.30 6.13
CA SER A 478 -7.65 -14.58 4.69
C SER A 478 -6.34 -15.23 4.23
N ASN A 479 -5.33 -15.37 5.12
CA ASN A 479 -4.03 -15.96 4.81
C ASN A 479 -3.71 -17.18 5.68
N ALA A 480 -4.58 -17.54 6.65
CA ALA A 480 -4.32 -18.60 7.64
C ALA A 480 -4.28 -20.03 7.07
N HIS A 481 -4.50 -20.21 5.76
CA HIS A 481 -4.39 -21.49 5.07
C HIS A 481 -2.96 -21.87 4.71
N ASN A 482 -2.06 -20.88 4.58
CA ASN A 482 -0.67 -21.08 4.17
C ASN A 482 0.25 -20.18 5.02
N ILE A 483 0.84 -20.77 6.04
CA ILE A 483 1.63 -20.07 7.05
C ILE A 483 2.97 -19.63 6.47
N GLU A 484 3.64 -20.50 5.74
CA GLU A 484 4.93 -20.24 5.11
C GLU A 484 4.84 -19.08 4.11
N LEU A 485 3.74 -19.02 3.37
CA LEU A 485 3.46 -17.90 2.48
C LEU A 485 3.27 -16.61 3.29
N HIS A 486 2.51 -16.65 4.40
CA HIS A 486 2.27 -15.47 5.22
C HIS A 486 3.57 -14.97 5.88
N GLU A 487 4.42 -15.87 6.36
CA GLU A 487 5.74 -15.54 6.92
C GLU A 487 6.68 -14.86 5.88
N ARG A 488 6.46 -15.12 4.60
CA ARG A 488 7.13 -14.41 3.50
C ARG A 488 6.47 -13.05 3.20
N LEU A 489 5.14 -12.99 3.16
CA LEU A 489 4.39 -11.80 2.75
C LEU A 489 4.41 -10.68 3.79
N PHE A 490 4.31 -11.01 5.08
CA PHE A 490 4.19 -9.99 6.11
C PHE A 490 5.43 -9.09 6.23
N PRO A 491 6.67 -9.61 6.22
CA PRO A 491 7.86 -8.76 6.15
C PRO A 491 7.93 -7.89 4.88
N LEU A 492 7.44 -8.40 3.74
CA LEU A 492 7.35 -7.60 2.51
C LEU A 492 6.34 -6.45 2.66
N LEU A 493 5.19 -6.69 3.33
CA LEU A 493 4.21 -5.65 3.62
C LEU A 493 4.81 -4.54 4.50
N GLU A 494 5.49 -4.89 5.59
CA GLU A 494 6.13 -3.89 6.46
C GLU A 494 7.17 -3.07 5.70
N ASN A 495 8.04 -3.73 4.92
CA ASN A 495 9.06 -3.06 4.12
C ASN A 495 8.42 -2.13 3.06
N SER A 496 7.40 -2.61 2.36
CA SER A 496 6.61 -1.83 1.40
C SER A 496 6.07 -0.54 2.04
N TRP A 497 5.43 -0.65 3.21
CA TRP A 497 4.82 0.50 3.87
C TRP A 497 5.85 1.44 4.50
N ARG A 498 6.92 0.92 5.11
CA ARG A 498 8.04 1.75 5.61
C ARG A 498 8.70 2.56 4.49
N ASN A 499 8.85 1.96 3.31
CA ASN A 499 9.35 2.66 2.12
C ASN A 499 8.36 3.70 1.60
N PHE A 500 7.06 3.37 1.54
CA PHE A 500 6.01 4.27 1.09
C PHE A 500 5.92 5.55 1.95
N PHE A 501 5.95 5.40 3.28
CA PHE A 501 5.96 6.52 4.21
C PHE A 501 7.35 7.15 4.44
N GLN A 502 8.39 6.60 3.83
CA GLN A 502 9.79 7.02 4.00
C GLN A 502 10.24 7.01 5.48
N GLN A 503 9.74 6.07 6.27
CA GLN A 503 10.02 5.91 7.69
C GLN A 503 10.50 4.49 7.98
N LYS A 504 11.81 4.24 7.88
CA LYS A 504 12.42 2.90 8.05
C LYS A 504 12.12 2.25 9.42
N LYS A 505 11.91 3.05 10.46
CA LYS A 505 11.60 2.60 11.82
C LYS A 505 10.15 2.81 12.23
N MET A 506 9.24 2.94 11.25
CA MET A 506 7.80 3.08 11.54
C MET A 506 7.32 1.89 12.38
N PRO A 507 6.74 2.12 13.56
CA PRO A 507 6.27 1.05 14.42
C PRO A 507 5.03 0.38 13.86
N PHE A 508 5.02 -0.96 13.94
CA PHE A 508 3.89 -1.82 13.61
C PHE A 508 3.39 -2.53 14.86
N TYR A 509 2.08 -2.49 15.08
CA TYR A 509 1.40 -3.18 16.17
C TYR A 509 0.40 -4.16 15.60
N LEU A 510 0.73 -5.46 15.71
CA LEU A 510 -0.09 -6.54 15.19
C LEU A 510 -1.19 -6.92 16.18
N VAL A 511 -2.33 -7.37 15.66
CA VAL A 511 -3.31 -8.10 16.43
C VAL A 511 -3.23 -9.58 16.07
N GLN A 512 -2.90 -10.43 17.03
CA GLN A 512 -2.96 -11.89 16.88
C GLN A 512 -4.40 -12.31 16.60
N LEU A 513 -4.62 -13.31 15.75
CA LEU A 513 -5.96 -13.84 15.50
C LEU A 513 -6.60 -14.35 16.82
N SER A 514 -7.85 -13.96 17.03
CA SER A 514 -8.66 -14.44 18.14
C SER A 514 -9.01 -15.92 18.01
N SER A 515 -9.57 -16.51 19.03
CA SER A 515 -10.02 -17.91 19.00
C SER A 515 -11.18 -18.13 18.03
N LEU A 516 -11.05 -19.14 17.18
CA LEU A 516 -12.06 -19.58 16.22
C LEU A 516 -11.84 -21.06 15.89
N ASN A 517 -12.88 -21.86 15.71
CA ASN A 517 -12.74 -23.28 15.43
C ASN A 517 -12.33 -23.56 13.97
N ARG A 518 -11.11 -23.18 13.61
CA ARG A 518 -10.45 -23.48 12.32
C ARG A 518 -9.09 -24.13 12.54
N ARG A 519 -8.83 -25.25 11.88
CA ARG A 519 -7.64 -26.11 12.12
C ARG A 519 -6.29 -25.40 11.96
N SER A 520 -6.18 -24.44 11.04
CA SER A 520 -4.93 -23.70 10.80
C SER A 520 -4.63 -22.62 11.86
N TRP A 521 -5.60 -22.25 12.68
CA TRP A 521 -5.50 -21.11 13.61
C TRP A 521 -4.35 -21.17 14.60
N PRO A 522 -4.11 -22.27 15.31
CA PRO A 522 -3.02 -22.34 16.30
C PRO A 522 -1.64 -22.05 15.68
N ARG A 523 -1.34 -22.71 14.55
CA ARG A 523 -0.09 -22.51 13.84
C ARG A 523 0.06 -21.08 13.33
N PHE A 524 -1.03 -20.48 12.85
CA PHE A 524 -1.01 -19.11 12.37
C PHE A 524 -0.79 -18.11 13.52
N ARG A 525 -1.42 -18.32 14.68
CA ARG A 525 -1.17 -17.49 15.88
C ARG A 525 0.28 -17.57 16.36
N ASP A 526 0.86 -18.78 16.36
CA ASP A 526 2.28 -18.93 16.69
C ASP A 526 3.21 -18.29 15.67
N SER A 527 2.88 -18.38 14.38
CA SER A 527 3.59 -17.69 13.33
C SER A 527 3.56 -16.17 13.53
N GLN A 528 2.39 -15.57 13.86
CA GLN A 528 2.28 -14.15 14.17
C GLN A 528 3.18 -13.78 15.37
N ARG A 529 3.22 -14.61 16.43
CA ARG A 529 4.10 -14.43 17.59
C ARG A 529 5.58 -14.43 17.18
N ARG A 530 6.02 -15.43 16.40
CA ARG A 530 7.41 -15.55 15.95
C ARG A 530 7.82 -14.37 15.06
N MET A 531 6.95 -13.93 14.16
CA MET A 531 7.20 -12.75 13.32
C MET A 531 7.34 -11.47 14.17
N ALA A 532 6.44 -11.24 15.14
CA ALA A 532 6.52 -10.08 16.00
C ALA A 532 7.80 -10.05 16.85
N LEU A 533 8.29 -11.21 17.29
CA LEU A 533 9.55 -11.32 18.04
C LEU A 533 10.79 -11.17 17.14
N GLY A 534 10.69 -11.53 15.87
CA GLY A 534 11.81 -11.51 14.92
C GLY A 534 11.96 -10.23 14.10
N LEU A 535 10.94 -9.39 14.02
CA LEU A 535 10.92 -8.17 13.21
C LEU A 535 11.17 -6.93 14.08
N GLU A 536 12.06 -6.05 13.61
CA GLU A 536 12.38 -4.80 14.33
C GLU A 536 11.19 -3.83 14.29
N HIS A 537 10.97 -3.14 15.41
CA HIS A 537 9.88 -2.16 15.57
C HIS A 537 8.48 -2.75 15.31
N THR A 538 8.29 -4.02 15.67
CA THR A 538 7.05 -4.77 15.49
C THR A 538 6.66 -5.45 16.80
N TRP A 539 5.42 -5.25 17.25
CA TRP A 539 4.88 -5.81 18.48
C TRP A 539 3.51 -6.43 18.22
N MET A 540 3.08 -7.33 19.09
CA MET A 540 1.84 -8.07 18.89
C MET A 540 0.93 -8.04 20.13
N THR A 541 -0.32 -7.63 19.93
CA THR A 541 -1.37 -7.75 20.93
C THR A 541 -2.03 -9.11 20.84
N VAL A 542 -2.00 -9.85 21.95
CA VAL A 542 -2.61 -11.19 22.05
C VAL A 542 -4.13 -11.06 22.23
N THR A 543 -4.89 -11.85 21.47
CA THR A 543 -6.36 -11.91 21.51
C THR A 543 -6.91 -13.35 21.48
N SER A 544 -6.08 -14.35 21.74
CA SER A 544 -6.49 -15.76 21.75
C SER A 544 -7.48 -16.13 22.87
N ASP A 545 -7.57 -15.30 23.92
CA ASP A 545 -8.57 -15.39 24.98
C ASP A 545 -9.95 -14.82 24.59
N LEU A 546 -9.99 -14.07 23.48
CA LEU A 546 -11.19 -13.49 22.87
C LEU A 546 -11.64 -14.36 21.69
N GLY A 547 -12.82 -14.08 21.16
CA GLY A 547 -13.33 -14.75 19.97
C GLY A 547 -14.60 -15.55 20.24
N ASP A 548 -15.11 -16.13 19.17
CA ASP A 548 -16.26 -17.03 19.15
C ASP A 548 -15.89 -18.31 18.39
N SER A 549 -16.48 -19.46 18.77
CA SER A 549 -16.15 -20.74 18.14
C SER A 549 -16.64 -20.86 16.70
N LEU A 550 -17.69 -20.15 16.34
CA LEU A 550 -18.38 -20.23 15.05
C LEU A 550 -18.34 -18.94 14.26
N ASP A 551 -18.31 -17.79 14.95
CA ASP A 551 -18.30 -16.47 14.30
C ASP A 551 -16.89 -15.87 14.30
N VAL A 552 -16.36 -15.65 13.09
CA VAL A 552 -15.08 -14.96 12.89
C VAL A 552 -15.14 -13.48 13.31
N HIS A 553 -16.35 -12.89 13.33
CA HIS A 553 -16.58 -11.48 13.68
C HIS A 553 -17.12 -11.32 15.12
N TYR A 554 -16.40 -11.88 16.10
CA TYR A 554 -16.78 -11.72 17.50
C TYR A 554 -16.91 -10.24 17.90
N THR A 555 -17.86 -9.94 18.78
CA THR A 555 -18.29 -8.55 19.05
C THR A 555 -17.58 -7.87 20.22
N ASN A 556 -16.79 -8.60 21.04
CA ASN A 556 -16.02 -8.03 22.14
C ASN A 556 -14.71 -7.40 21.65
N LYS A 557 -14.77 -6.21 21.03
CA LYS A 557 -13.62 -5.52 20.44
C LYS A 557 -12.90 -4.53 21.36
N LYS A 558 -13.54 -4.09 22.45
CA LYS A 558 -12.98 -3.11 23.37
C LYS A 558 -11.61 -3.53 23.94
N PRO A 559 -11.43 -4.76 24.47
CA PRO A 559 -10.13 -5.18 24.99
C PRO A 559 -9.01 -5.17 23.96
N VAL A 560 -9.32 -5.38 22.66
CA VAL A 560 -8.33 -5.35 21.59
C VAL A 560 -7.73 -3.95 21.45
N GLY A 561 -8.59 -2.91 21.36
CA GLY A 561 -8.15 -1.52 21.27
C GLY A 561 -7.39 -1.06 22.51
N GLU A 562 -7.86 -1.44 23.70
CA GLU A 562 -7.21 -1.09 24.97
C GLU A 562 -5.81 -1.73 25.10
N ARG A 563 -5.65 -3.02 24.77
CA ARG A 563 -4.35 -3.72 24.78
C ARG A 563 -3.39 -3.12 23.74
N LEU A 564 -3.87 -2.78 22.57
CA LEU A 564 -3.06 -2.09 21.56
C LEU A 564 -2.54 -0.74 22.07
N ALA A 565 -3.39 0.04 22.73
CA ALA A 565 -3.00 1.31 23.33
C ALA A 565 -1.95 1.13 24.45
N MET A 566 -2.06 0.10 25.28
CA MET A 566 -1.05 -0.21 26.30
C MET A 566 0.32 -0.46 25.66
N GLN A 567 0.40 -1.26 24.60
CA GLN A 567 1.66 -1.51 23.89
C GLN A 567 2.23 -0.24 23.28
N VAL A 568 1.38 0.55 22.63
CA VAL A 568 1.79 1.83 22.03
C VAL A 568 2.29 2.81 23.08
N LEU A 569 1.60 2.92 24.24
CA LEU A 569 2.03 3.79 25.35
C LEU A 569 3.39 3.36 25.88
N HIS A 570 3.65 2.07 25.99
CA HIS A 570 4.95 1.55 26.43
C HIS A 570 6.03 1.77 25.38
N HIS A 571 5.88 1.20 24.17
CA HIS A 571 6.95 1.15 23.17
C HIS A 571 7.14 2.46 22.39
N SER A 572 6.06 3.21 22.09
CA SER A 572 6.16 4.44 21.30
C SER A 572 6.22 5.72 22.15
N TYR A 573 5.73 5.69 23.40
CA TYR A 573 5.70 6.85 24.29
C TYR A 573 6.53 6.69 25.57
N GLY A 574 7.08 5.50 25.83
CA GLY A 574 8.00 5.24 26.96
C GLY A 574 7.31 5.23 28.31
N HIS A 575 6.01 4.94 28.38
CA HIS A 575 5.32 4.78 29.64
C HIS A 575 5.79 3.50 30.34
N ASP A 576 6.11 3.59 31.62
CA ASP A 576 6.48 2.43 32.45
C ASP A 576 5.23 1.66 32.89
N ILE A 577 4.66 0.89 31.97
CA ILE A 577 3.48 0.05 32.17
C ILE A 577 3.72 -1.35 31.64
N VAL A 578 3.08 -2.34 32.24
CA VAL A 578 3.03 -3.71 31.72
C VAL A 578 2.07 -3.71 30.53
N SER A 579 2.58 -3.98 29.33
CA SER A 579 1.87 -3.85 28.07
C SER A 579 1.67 -5.17 27.32
N GLU A 580 2.36 -6.22 27.74
CA GLU A 580 2.38 -7.55 27.11
C GLU A 580 2.06 -8.64 28.12
N GLY A 581 1.47 -9.74 27.65
CA GLY A 581 1.29 -10.93 28.44
C GLY A 581 2.59 -11.76 28.57
N PRO A 582 2.54 -12.89 29.30
CA PRO A 582 3.71 -13.77 29.46
C PRO A 582 4.24 -14.26 28.11
N VAL A 583 5.55 -14.20 27.91
CA VAL A 583 6.26 -14.70 26.73
C VAL A 583 7.19 -15.83 27.16
N ILE A 584 7.09 -16.99 26.49
CA ILE A 584 7.98 -18.13 26.74
C ILE A 584 9.42 -17.78 26.36
N GLU A 585 10.37 -17.98 27.27
CA GLU A 585 11.81 -17.73 27.05
C GLU A 585 12.64 -19.02 27.07
N ARG A 586 12.33 -19.93 28.00
CA ARG A 586 13.16 -21.11 28.21
C ARG A 586 12.30 -22.31 28.61
N VAL A 587 12.73 -23.50 28.17
CA VAL A 587 12.17 -24.80 28.53
C VAL A 587 13.29 -25.69 29.00
N GLU A 588 13.10 -26.30 30.19
CA GLU A 588 14.08 -27.19 30.79
C GLU A 588 13.40 -28.49 31.20
N SER A 589 14.08 -29.63 31.03
CA SER A 589 13.59 -30.93 31.54
C SER A 589 14.02 -31.09 33.00
N VAL A 590 13.07 -31.28 33.90
CA VAL A 590 13.30 -31.40 35.35
C VAL A 590 12.45 -32.57 35.90
N ASP A 591 13.11 -33.60 36.38
CA ASP A 591 12.48 -34.76 37.01
C ASP A 591 11.37 -35.47 36.19
N GLY A 592 11.54 -35.46 34.85
CA GLY A 592 10.57 -36.03 33.92
C GLY A 592 9.45 -35.10 33.47
N ASP A 593 9.38 -33.87 33.96
CA ASP A 593 8.49 -32.81 33.57
C ASP A 593 9.22 -31.73 32.70
N LEU A 594 8.49 -30.78 32.12
CA LEU A 594 9.05 -29.57 31.57
C LEU A 594 8.79 -28.38 32.50
N LEU A 595 9.86 -27.64 32.81
CA LEU A 595 9.82 -26.36 33.50
C LEU A 595 9.95 -25.22 32.48
N LEU A 596 8.91 -24.39 32.39
CA LEU A 596 8.80 -23.29 31.45
C LEU A 596 9.08 -21.98 32.17
N THR A 597 10.00 -21.18 31.66
CA THR A 597 10.29 -19.82 32.14
C THR A 597 9.69 -18.78 31.22
N PHE A 598 9.00 -17.79 31.80
CA PHE A 598 8.31 -16.72 31.09
C PHE A 598 8.89 -15.37 31.47
N SER A 599 8.99 -14.45 30.49
CA SER A 599 9.16 -13.02 30.70
C SER A 599 7.82 -12.27 30.67
N ASN A 600 7.89 -10.95 30.82
CA ASN A 600 6.73 -10.04 30.83
C ASN A 600 5.67 -10.37 31.90
N ALA A 601 6.10 -10.99 33.00
CA ALA A 601 5.27 -11.26 34.17
C ALA A 601 6.08 -11.01 35.45
N LYS A 602 5.58 -10.12 36.31
CA LYS A 602 6.06 -10.02 37.71
C LYS A 602 5.48 -11.15 38.54
N GLU A 603 4.28 -11.57 38.20
CA GLU A 603 3.58 -12.69 38.80
C GLU A 603 2.66 -13.36 37.77
N LEU A 604 2.83 -14.65 37.56
CA LEU A 604 1.95 -15.46 36.71
C LEU A 604 0.66 -15.77 37.44
N HIS A 605 -0.45 -15.67 36.73
CA HIS A 605 -1.79 -16.00 37.19
C HIS A 605 -2.53 -16.83 36.15
N PHE A 606 -3.69 -17.36 36.52
CA PHE A 606 -4.65 -17.95 35.60
C PHE A 606 -6.08 -17.60 35.99
N THR A 607 -6.97 -17.58 35.03
CA THR A 607 -8.41 -17.36 35.24
C THR A 607 -9.11 -18.72 35.44
N GLY A 608 -10.13 -18.78 36.30
CA GLY A 608 -10.87 -20.02 36.59
C GLY A 608 -10.24 -20.87 37.67
N ASN A 609 -10.58 -22.18 37.70
CA ASN A 609 -10.26 -23.08 38.83
C ASN A 609 -8.96 -23.87 38.65
N ARG A 610 -8.44 -23.96 37.45
CA ARG A 610 -7.18 -24.66 37.13
C ARG A 610 -6.50 -23.98 35.93
N LEU A 611 -5.17 -24.12 35.87
CA LEU A 611 -4.39 -23.72 34.69
C LEU A 611 -4.58 -24.76 33.59
N ILE A 612 -4.94 -24.30 32.39
CA ILE A 612 -5.23 -25.15 31.22
C ILE A 612 -4.60 -24.61 29.94
N GLY A 613 -4.55 -25.45 28.90
CA GLY A 613 -4.11 -25.10 27.57
C GLY A 613 -2.74 -25.61 27.21
N PHE A 614 -2.08 -26.39 28.06
CA PHE A 614 -0.79 -26.99 27.78
C PHE A 614 -0.95 -28.42 27.24
N GLU A 615 -0.07 -28.79 26.31
CA GLU A 615 0.07 -30.13 25.76
C GLU A 615 1.56 -30.46 25.64
N LEU A 616 1.93 -31.72 25.95
CA LEU A 616 3.30 -32.22 25.87
C LEU A 616 3.42 -33.32 24.84
N ALA A 617 4.57 -33.39 24.15
CA ALA A 617 4.93 -34.50 23.30
C ALA A 617 6.31 -35.06 23.66
N GLY A 618 6.45 -36.38 23.55
CA GLY A 618 7.74 -37.08 23.55
C GLY A 618 8.44 -37.06 22.21
N ALA A 619 9.44 -37.89 22.03
CA ALA A 619 10.20 -38.03 20.77
C ALA A 619 9.34 -38.50 19.58
N ASP A 620 8.14 -39.03 19.83
CA ASP A 620 7.18 -39.44 18.80
C ASP A 620 6.41 -38.26 18.20
N GLY A 621 6.51 -37.06 18.79
CA GLY A 621 5.83 -35.85 18.31
C GLY A 621 4.31 -35.87 18.51
N ILE A 622 3.78 -36.82 19.28
CA ILE A 622 2.34 -36.91 19.58
C ILE A 622 2.04 -36.11 20.84
N TYR A 623 1.23 -35.04 20.67
CA TYR A 623 0.86 -34.15 21.77
C TYR A 623 -0.33 -34.70 22.59
N HIS A 624 -0.19 -34.65 23.89
CA HIS A 624 -1.19 -35.03 24.87
C HIS A 624 -1.50 -33.87 25.82
N GLU A 625 -2.75 -33.73 26.26
CA GLU A 625 -3.14 -32.73 27.26
C GLU A 625 -2.31 -32.92 28.54
N ALA A 626 -1.76 -31.83 29.04
CA ALA A 626 -0.86 -31.83 30.17
C ALA A 626 -1.45 -31.08 31.37
N GLN A 627 -1.08 -31.50 32.55
CA GLN A 627 -1.32 -30.76 33.79
C GLN A 627 -0.25 -29.67 33.92
N ALA A 628 -0.66 -28.49 34.36
CA ALA A 628 0.26 -27.38 34.55
C ALA A 628 0.04 -26.74 35.92
N THR A 629 1.14 -26.35 36.56
CA THR A 629 1.15 -25.70 37.90
C THR A 629 2.13 -24.52 37.84
N ILE A 630 1.70 -23.37 38.36
CA ILE A 630 2.61 -22.24 38.58
C ILE A 630 3.56 -22.61 39.72
N GLU A 631 4.85 -22.74 39.42
CA GLU A 631 5.90 -23.10 40.34
C GLU A 631 6.35 -21.89 41.20
N ASN A 632 6.47 -20.74 40.52
CA ASN A 632 6.79 -19.46 41.14
C ASN A 632 6.29 -18.30 40.23
N SER A 633 6.65 -17.07 40.54
CA SER A 633 6.12 -15.88 39.85
C SER A 633 6.38 -15.83 38.35
N TYR A 634 7.31 -16.61 37.81
CA TYR A 634 7.67 -16.58 36.37
C TYR A 634 7.86 -17.96 35.74
N GLN A 635 7.55 -19.07 36.50
CA GLN A 635 7.73 -20.41 35.99
C GLN A 635 6.47 -21.26 36.13
N VAL A 636 6.25 -22.12 35.13
CA VAL A 636 5.17 -23.11 35.07
C VAL A 636 5.79 -24.49 34.89
N ARG A 637 5.45 -25.45 35.75
CA ARG A 637 5.75 -26.87 35.58
C ARG A 637 4.63 -27.53 34.81
N VAL A 638 5.00 -28.32 33.77
CA VAL A 638 4.05 -29.02 32.91
C VAL A 638 4.37 -30.51 32.89
N SER A 639 3.37 -31.35 33.15
CA SER A 639 3.51 -32.79 33.29
C SER A 639 2.36 -33.56 32.62
N CYS A 640 2.69 -34.70 32.02
CA CYS A 640 1.71 -35.73 31.55
C CYS A 640 1.82 -37.05 32.32
N GLY A 641 2.62 -37.09 33.39
CA GLY A 641 2.88 -38.34 34.14
C GLY A 641 3.40 -39.44 33.22
N LEU A 642 2.83 -40.67 33.35
CA LEU A 642 3.27 -41.81 32.54
C LEU A 642 2.84 -41.78 31.07
N VAL A 643 1.95 -40.86 30.67
CA VAL A 643 1.48 -40.76 29.28
C VAL A 643 2.60 -40.24 28.39
N VAL A 644 3.39 -39.25 28.85
CA VAL A 644 4.59 -38.75 28.23
C VAL A 644 5.72 -38.71 29.25
N ALA A 645 6.38 -39.86 29.44
CA ALA A 645 7.39 -40.03 30.48
C ALA A 645 8.67 -39.19 30.26
N HIS A 646 8.97 -38.85 29.01
CA HIS A 646 10.12 -38.04 28.61
C HIS A 646 9.67 -36.98 27.63
N PRO A 647 9.05 -35.86 28.08
CA PRO A 647 8.61 -34.81 27.21
C PRO A 647 9.81 -34.04 26.63
N VAL A 648 9.75 -33.79 25.31
CA VAL A 648 10.78 -33.03 24.59
C VAL A 648 10.26 -31.71 24.00
N SER A 649 8.93 -31.57 23.93
CA SER A 649 8.30 -30.36 23.44
C SER A 649 6.99 -30.05 24.15
N VAL A 650 6.65 -28.80 24.18
CA VAL A 650 5.41 -28.27 24.77
C VAL A 650 4.76 -27.28 23.80
N ARG A 651 3.44 -27.26 23.80
CA ARG A 651 2.65 -26.24 23.14
C ARG A 651 1.56 -25.72 24.06
N TYR A 652 1.18 -24.45 23.87
CA TYR A 652 0.19 -23.76 24.67
C TYR A 652 -0.84 -23.06 23.80
N GLY A 653 -2.11 -23.13 24.24
CA GLY A 653 -3.21 -22.48 23.50
C GLY A 653 -3.39 -23.04 22.09
N TRP A 654 -3.02 -24.32 21.85
CA TRP A 654 -2.92 -24.91 20.52
C TRP A 654 -4.27 -25.37 19.94
N GLN A 655 -5.32 -25.32 20.72
CA GLN A 655 -6.66 -25.59 20.20
C GLN A 655 -7.10 -24.46 19.27
N PRO A 656 -7.76 -24.73 18.12
CA PRO A 656 -8.29 -23.70 17.24
C PRO A 656 -9.14 -22.67 17.97
N PHE A 657 -10.14 -23.15 18.72
CA PHE A 657 -10.87 -22.37 19.71
C PHE A 657 -10.32 -22.73 21.10
N THR A 658 -9.41 -21.91 21.59
CA THR A 658 -8.74 -22.18 22.86
C THR A 658 -9.44 -21.52 24.06
N ARG A 659 -9.29 -22.14 25.24
CA ARG A 659 -9.63 -21.59 26.54
C ARG A 659 -8.39 -21.50 27.44
N ALA A 660 -7.21 -21.53 26.86
CA ALA A 660 -5.95 -21.33 27.57
C ALA A 660 -5.99 -20.04 28.39
N ASN A 661 -5.58 -20.09 29.65
CA ASN A 661 -5.92 -19.09 30.64
C ASN A 661 -4.75 -18.56 31.47
N LEU A 662 -3.51 -18.77 31.00
CA LEU A 662 -2.31 -18.18 31.62
C LEU A 662 -2.27 -16.68 31.34
N VAL A 663 -2.14 -15.89 32.38
CA VAL A 663 -2.06 -14.42 32.31
C VAL A 663 -0.97 -13.92 33.26
N ASN A 664 -0.58 -12.65 33.11
CA ASN A 664 0.25 -11.98 34.12
C ASN A 664 -0.62 -11.20 35.13
N GLU A 665 0.03 -10.47 36.05
CA GLU A 665 -0.60 -9.68 37.11
C GLU A 665 -1.55 -8.57 36.59
N LYS A 666 -1.49 -8.24 35.31
CA LYS A 666 -2.41 -7.30 34.65
C LYS A 666 -3.55 -7.99 33.90
N GLY A 667 -3.62 -9.32 33.98
CA GLY A 667 -4.60 -10.08 33.23
C GLY A 667 -4.35 -10.13 31.72
N LEU A 668 -3.15 -9.78 31.25
CA LEU A 668 -2.78 -9.88 29.86
C LEU A 668 -2.46 -11.35 29.52
N PRO A 669 -3.04 -11.91 28.44
CA PRO A 669 -2.93 -13.33 28.12
C PRO A 669 -1.58 -13.71 27.52
N CYS A 670 -1.13 -14.93 27.85
CA CYS A 670 -0.03 -15.57 27.16
C CYS A 670 -0.43 -15.93 25.72
N SER A 671 0.48 -15.69 24.78
CA SER A 671 0.27 -16.05 23.37
C SER A 671 0.30 -17.57 23.15
N THR A 672 -0.38 -18.05 22.10
CA THR A 672 -0.19 -19.39 21.55
C THR A 672 1.27 -19.60 21.16
N PHE A 673 1.87 -20.74 21.57
CA PHE A 673 3.23 -21.10 21.17
C PHE A 673 3.40 -22.61 21.04
N GLU A 674 4.42 -23.03 20.30
CA GLU A 674 4.97 -24.37 20.22
C GLU A 674 6.51 -24.29 20.30
N THR A 675 7.14 -25.23 21.02
CA THR A 675 8.60 -25.26 21.23
C THR A 675 9.32 -26.31 20.41
N ALA A 676 8.59 -27.17 19.67
CA ALA A 676 9.20 -28.09 18.72
C ALA A 676 9.96 -27.30 17.65
N GLU A 677 11.21 -27.71 17.37
CA GLU A 677 11.92 -27.17 16.22
C GLU A 677 11.19 -27.58 14.93
N HIS A 678 10.67 -26.63 14.20
CA HIS A 678 10.20 -26.87 12.84
C HIS A 678 11.41 -27.17 11.95
N ARG A 679 11.77 -28.43 11.81
CA ARG A 679 12.69 -28.88 10.78
C ARG A 679 11.93 -28.87 9.46
N PHE A 680 12.22 -27.88 8.63
CA PHE A 680 11.85 -27.88 7.21
C PHE A 680 12.96 -28.52 6.39
#